data_77c51995c86baeb1864d0149c66ac82d
#
_entry.id   77c51995c86baeb1864d0149c66ac82d
#
_cell.length_a   1.000
_cell.length_b   1.000
_cell.length_c   1.000
_cell.angle_alpha   90.00
_cell.angle_beta   90.00
_cell.angle_gamma   90.00
#
_symmetry.space_group_name_H-M   'P 1'
#
loop_
_entity.id
_entity.type
_entity.pdbx_description
1 polymer ?
#
loop_
_entity_poly.entity_id
_entity_poly.type
_entity_poly.pdbx_seq_one_letter_code
_entity_poly.pdbx_strand_id
1 'polypeptide(L)'
;MKRLFPVLILSILLISIRCHSQYYLSDGKYDEGKRTFTGFLNFKGNFDPDNYNVDWNNATSYLLEPIIKLSLKISLECDKYLHIYITDATEQRWEHPMSISDSYKEKIKTCEQTKSLQDFGLYINENTEEPFYISLTNPKTSELIFTTESTDFLYSDNFITFAGFITTNDVFGFGERYHDLKLGDGKFTMWPNDTSGIHQDTGEGGYNAMGIHPLGFHRTANDTFVGLLFNNINAQDLIIRSNENNVLLQHITIGGVIDYFITLNDTPDKALISLHDVIGHPALPPFWSLGFHQCKWGYKNDKEIRYVYNNYVSHQLPIDTFWGDIDILQDYRIFTLNEQNFAELPKLIHEMHENNYKFVPIVDLGFPMKDIDEFYIRGKETNAFIKSNYTKEDLISYVWPEEAVFPDFFSEAGVNLWDYAMRKYYLNVKYDGIWLDMNEPAMIKVDDITRGELLPSGVTFDPIYNHYEYIPYIPGYREDHPTIRGRTLSENCYSTAVTENKFLYAYNFKPMLNYMQNYYTNNNLVKILGTRPFILSRSTTLSHGRYAFHWLGDNDSKYEDMRNGLNGIFQFQIYGVPMTGDDICGFNRESWDEICARWMSLGAFFPFARNHNSVNLPPQEPYAFGLESKTLSSSKLALNMRYSLLRYYYTELFKISLGEKGSFFKPIYFEYFKEYDTMTNMAESFMIGDAFIIYPVFKNETDDINVYMPKDDWSIFPSGEIYKSKGDWKGGKVTLSGEYSIIHIFMRGGQIFPHQNTESKFIPNSNALHKEKTELYIIPDSESHVAKGDIIFDNDEYDTIKKENYYYIHFNFENNILKFDIVNSMNSLYENKDIYVSILKFFRMKYISEKAKYDMARIEYRNGKAAHLLIQYISDDIFQVDLSKLNAKFDEIAQVIFFKNN
;
A
#
# COMPACT_ATOMS: atom_id res chain seq x y z
N MET A 1 -57.13 -30.02 -43.26
CA MET A 1 -56.88 -28.80 -42.49
C MET A 1 -55.63 -28.99 -41.64
N LYS A 2 -54.49 -28.77 -42.18
CA LYS A 2 -53.16 -28.95 -41.50
C LYS A 2 -52.60 -27.54 -41.34
N ARG A 3 -52.36 -27.13 -40.09
CA ARG A 3 -51.62 -25.90 -39.78
C ARG A 3 -50.12 -26.21 -39.93
N LEU A 4 -49.46 -25.56 -40.91
CA LEU A 4 -48.02 -25.43 -41.00
C LEU A 4 -47.56 -24.42 -39.94
N PHE A 5 -46.71 -24.85 -39.02
CA PHE A 5 -45.87 -23.97 -38.23
C PHE A 5 -44.63 -23.60 -39.05
N PRO A 6 -44.28 -22.36 -39.21
CA PRO A 6 -42.94 -22.02 -39.70
C PRO A 6 -41.95 -22.21 -38.52
N VAL A 7 -41.02 -23.10 -38.72
CA VAL A 7 -39.82 -23.23 -37.90
C VAL A 7 -38.99 -21.98 -38.18
N LEU A 8 -39.04 -21.02 -37.26
CA LEU A 8 -38.11 -19.91 -37.22
C LEU A 8 -36.77 -20.51 -36.78
N ILE A 9 -35.87 -20.69 -37.73
CA ILE A 9 -34.46 -20.94 -37.42
C ILE A 9 -33.93 -19.66 -36.87
N LEU A 10 -33.94 -19.51 -35.53
CA LEU A 10 -33.17 -18.58 -34.82
C LEU A 10 -31.70 -18.97 -35.00
N SER A 11 -31.03 -18.37 -35.94
CA SER A 11 -29.58 -18.38 -36.00
C SER A 11 -29.08 -17.59 -34.78
N ILE A 12 -28.99 -18.31 -33.67
CA ILE A 12 -28.16 -17.88 -32.56
C ILE A 12 -26.74 -17.81 -33.14
N LEU A 13 -26.25 -16.61 -33.39
CA LEU A 13 -24.82 -16.34 -33.43
C LEU A 13 -24.31 -16.71 -32.02
N LEU A 14 -24.08 -17.96 -31.79
CA LEU A 14 -23.08 -18.45 -30.88
C LEU A 14 -21.77 -17.86 -31.43
N ILE A 15 -21.33 -16.75 -30.91
CA ILE A 15 -19.89 -16.48 -30.84
C ILE A 15 -19.41 -17.69 -30.02
N SER A 16 -19.03 -18.74 -30.73
CA SER A 16 -18.31 -19.83 -30.12
C SER A 16 -17.05 -19.22 -29.60
N ILE A 17 -16.99 -18.95 -28.30
CA ILE A 17 -15.72 -18.79 -27.59
C ILE A 17 -15.04 -20.13 -27.86
N ARG A 18 -14.14 -20.13 -28.85
CA ARG A 18 -13.36 -21.33 -29.16
C ARG A 18 -12.40 -21.44 -28.00
N CYS A 19 -12.50 -22.51 -27.22
CA CYS A 19 -11.48 -22.92 -26.28
C CYS A 19 -10.19 -23.22 -27.05
N HIS A 20 -9.14 -22.51 -26.75
CA HIS A 20 -7.86 -22.61 -27.46
C HIS A 20 -6.71 -23.05 -26.56
N SER A 21 -6.99 -23.63 -25.40
CA SER A 21 -5.99 -24.41 -24.69
C SER A 21 -5.66 -25.64 -25.51
N GLN A 22 -4.41 -25.75 -25.93
CA GLN A 22 -3.87 -26.94 -26.61
C GLN A 22 -2.94 -27.73 -25.69
N TYR A 23 -3.02 -27.50 -24.38
CA TYR A 23 -2.26 -28.26 -23.39
C TYR A 23 -3.10 -29.37 -22.79
N TYR A 24 -2.56 -30.60 -22.80
CA TYR A 24 -3.19 -31.84 -22.34
C TYR A 24 -2.39 -32.44 -21.20
N LEU A 25 -3.06 -32.88 -20.17
CA LEU A 25 -2.45 -33.49 -18.99
C LEU A 25 -1.81 -34.84 -19.32
N SER A 26 -0.61 -35.11 -18.77
CA SER A 26 -0.03 -36.44 -18.68
C SER A 26 0.61 -36.67 -17.31
N ASP A 27 0.75 -37.94 -16.93
CA ASP A 27 1.40 -38.34 -15.67
C ASP A 27 0.83 -37.71 -14.42
N GLY A 28 -0.47 -37.34 -14.43
CA GLY A 28 -1.19 -36.74 -13.31
C GLY A 28 -1.22 -37.66 -12.08
N LYS A 29 -0.83 -37.17 -10.92
CA LYS A 29 -0.86 -37.93 -9.68
C LYS A 29 -1.06 -37.03 -8.47
N TYR A 30 -1.80 -37.55 -7.49
CA TYR A 30 -1.92 -36.97 -6.16
C TYR A 30 -0.86 -37.51 -5.21
N ASP A 31 -0.48 -36.71 -4.23
CA ASP A 31 0.22 -37.20 -3.04
C ASP A 31 -0.70 -38.06 -2.17
N GLU A 32 -0.16 -38.72 -1.12
CA GLU A 32 -0.90 -39.61 -0.24
C GLU A 32 -2.09 -38.93 0.46
N GLY A 33 -1.94 -37.64 0.81
CA GLY A 33 -2.99 -36.85 1.44
C GLY A 33 -3.95 -36.16 0.46
N LYS A 34 -3.73 -36.31 -0.85
CA LYS A 34 -4.45 -35.59 -1.92
C LYS A 34 -4.44 -34.07 -1.76
N ARG A 35 -3.36 -33.53 -1.20
CA ARG A 35 -3.14 -32.07 -1.00
C ARG A 35 -2.32 -31.45 -2.10
N THR A 36 -1.54 -32.30 -2.79
CA THR A 36 -0.72 -31.88 -3.92
C THR A 36 -1.07 -32.75 -5.12
N PHE A 37 -1.29 -32.10 -6.25
CA PHE A 37 -1.40 -32.73 -7.56
C PHE A 37 -0.20 -32.32 -8.40
N THR A 38 0.45 -33.26 -9.07
CA THR A 38 1.56 -32.99 -9.99
C THR A 38 1.34 -33.72 -11.30
N GLY A 39 1.85 -33.15 -12.40
CA GLY A 39 1.77 -33.73 -13.73
C GLY A 39 2.54 -32.92 -14.75
N PHE A 40 2.36 -33.23 -16.00
CA PHE A 40 2.89 -32.44 -17.11
C PHE A 40 1.75 -32.00 -18.01
N LEU A 41 1.89 -30.84 -18.61
CA LEU A 41 0.99 -30.32 -19.63
C LEU A 41 1.75 -30.31 -20.94
N ASN A 42 1.24 -31.05 -21.94
CA ASN A 42 1.88 -31.21 -23.24
C ASN A 42 1.08 -30.46 -24.30
N PHE A 43 1.73 -29.58 -25.03
CA PHE A 43 1.12 -28.87 -26.17
C PHE A 43 0.89 -29.83 -27.32
N LYS A 44 -0.30 -29.81 -27.87
CA LYS A 44 -0.68 -30.63 -29.04
C LYS A 44 -1.24 -29.75 -30.15
N GLY A 45 -0.67 -29.87 -31.34
CA GLY A 45 -1.15 -29.14 -32.52
C GLY A 45 -0.14 -28.12 -33.02
N ASN A 46 -0.59 -27.26 -33.94
CA ASN A 46 0.19 -26.14 -34.45
C ASN A 46 -0.31 -24.84 -33.79
N PHE A 47 0.60 -23.98 -33.43
CA PHE A 47 0.23 -22.65 -32.96
C PHE A 47 -0.33 -21.82 -34.12
N ASP A 48 -1.47 -21.18 -33.89
CA ASP A 48 -2.07 -20.20 -34.77
C ASP A 48 -2.60 -19.05 -33.93
N PRO A 49 -2.01 -17.82 -34.04
CA PRO A 49 -2.43 -16.68 -33.24
C PRO A 49 -3.92 -16.34 -33.35
N ASP A 50 -4.51 -16.56 -34.52
CA ASP A 50 -5.94 -16.29 -34.79
C ASP A 50 -6.87 -17.16 -33.94
N ASN A 51 -6.33 -18.20 -33.34
CA ASN A 51 -7.08 -19.09 -32.46
C ASN A 51 -7.18 -18.61 -31.02
N TYR A 52 -6.46 -17.59 -30.59
CA TYR A 52 -6.46 -17.08 -29.23
C TYR A 52 -7.20 -15.74 -29.14
N ASN A 53 -7.95 -15.54 -28.06
CA ASN A 53 -8.66 -14.29 -27.81
C ASN A 53 -7.69 -13.24 -27.19
N VAL A 54 -6.63 -12.94 -27.93
CA VAL A 54 -5.60 -11.98 -27.60
C VAL A 54 -5.60 -10.89 -28.65
N ASP A 55 -5.62 -9.65 -28.20
CA ASP A 55 -5.45 -8.50 -29.08
C ASP A 55 -3.95 -8.33 -29.41
N TRP A 56 -3.51 -9.08 -30.45
CA TRP A 56 -2.13 -9.11 -30.88
C TRP A 56 -1.71 -7.75 -31.44
N ASN A 57 -0.84 -7.06 -30.74
CA ASN A 57 -0.40 -5.70 -31.05
C ASN A 57 1.01 -5.63 -31.66
N ASN A 58 1.63 -6.79 -31.93
CA ASN A 58 2.91 -6.87 -32.63
C ASN A 58 2.88 -7.98 -33.70
N ALA A 59 3.35 -7.67 -34.91
CA ALA A 59 3.39 -8.58 -36.04
C ALA A 59 4.25 -9.84 -35.81
N THR A 60 5.11 -9.85 -34.78
CA THR A 60 5.93 -11.02 -34.41
C THR A 60 5.12 -12.16 -33.75
N SER A 61 3.82 -11.97 -33.48
CA SER A 61 2.95 -13.01 -32.92
C SER A 61 2.99 -14.32 -33.71
N TYR A 62 3.17 -14.28 -35.04
CA TYR A 62 3.28 -15.46 -35.89
C TYR A 62 4.62 -16.22 -35.75
N LEU A 63 5.61 -15.64 -35.06
CA LEU A 63 6.89 -16.28 -34.78
C LEU A 63 6.95 -16.91 -33.37
N LEU A 64 5.83 -16.86 -32.66
CA LEU A 64 5.73 -17.39 -31.30
C LEU A 64 5.77 -18.92 -31.30
N GLU A 65 6.66 -19.49 -30.50
CA GLU A 65 6.78 -20.94 -30.31
C GLU A 65 6.29 -21.34 -28.91
N PRO A 66 5.18 -22.10 -28.81
CA PRO A 66 4.73 -22.65 -27.54
C PRO A 66 5.76 -23.63 -26.94
N ILE A 67 5.96 -23.57 -25.63
CA ILE A 67 6.75 -24.56 -24.91
C ILE A 67 5.97 -25.87 -24.90
N ILE A 68 6.59 -26.92 -25.44
CA ILE A 68 5.90 -28.20 -25.72
C ILE A 68 5.52 -28.94 -24.44
N LYS A 69 6.33 -28.83 -23.38
CA LYS A 69 6.09 -29.57 -22.14
C LYS A 69 6.26 -28.66 -20.93
N LEU A 70 5.20 -28.54 -20.15
CA LEU A 70 5.19 -27.78 -18.91
C LEU A 70 5.09 -28.71 -17.71
N SER A 71 5.70 -28.33 -16.58
CA SER A 71 5.53 -28.95 -15.28
C SER A 71 4.35 -28.29 -14.57
N LEU A 72 3.44 -29.07 -14.02
CA LEU A 72 2.28 -28.63 -13.24
C LEU A 72 2.41 -29.10 -11.80
N LYS A 73 2.21 -28.19 -10.86
CA LYS A 73 2.01 -28.49 -9.45
C LYS A 73 0.84 -27.67 -8.92
N ILE A 74 -0.12 -28.32 -8.28
CA ILE A 74 -1.21 -27.66 -7.57
C ILE A 74 -1.17 -28.16 -6.13
N SER A 75 -1.09 -27.25 -5.14
CA SER A 75 -1.07 -27.61 -3.73
C SER A 75 -2.07 -26.80 -2.92
N LEU A 76 -2.65 -27.42 -1.90
CA LEU A 76 -3.40 -26.74 -0.85
C LEU A 76 -2.49 -26.60 0.36
N GLU A 77 -2.14 -25.38 0.72
CA GLU A 77 -1.21 -25.06 1.79
C GLU A 77 -1.98 -24.48 2.99
N CYS A 78 -1.74 -25.00 4.19
CA CYS A 78 -2.40 -24.59 5.44
C CYS A 78 -3.95 -24.63 5.39
N ASP A 79 -4.55 -25.53 4.61
CA ASP A 79 -6.00 -25.59 4.38
C ASP A 79 -6.65 -24.27 3.91
N LYS A 80 -5.84 -23.31 3.46
CA LYS A 80 -6.24 -21.93 3.17
C LYS A 80 -5.79 -21.40 1.80
N TYR A 81 -4.59 -21.78 1.35
CA TYR A 81 -3.98 -21.22 0.14
C TYR A 81 -3.96 -22.30 -0.94
N LEU A 82 -4.77 -22.12 -1.99
CA LEU A 82 -4.64 -22.91 -3.22
C LEU A 82 -3.53 -22.29 -4.05
N HIS A 83 -2.46 -23.05 -4.29
CA HIS A 83 -1.29 -22.62 -5.01
C HIS A 83 -1.16 -23.42 -6.31
N ILE A 84 -1.20 -22.73 -7.45
CA ILE A 84 -1.09 -23.29 -8.80
C ILE A 84 0.23 -22.82 -9.39
N TYR A 85 1.12 -23.76 -9.68
CA TYR A 85 2.42 -23.46 -10.24
C TYR A 85 2.63 -24.22 -11.55
N ILE A 86 2.86 -23.49 -12.66
CA ILE A 86 3.11 -24.02 -13.99
C ILE A 86 4.35 -23.36 -14.56
N THR A 87 5.32 -24.17 -14.99
CA THR A 87 6.57 -23.69 -15.55
C THR A 87 7.08 -24.65 -16.64
N ASP A 88 8.08 -24.24 -17.40
CA ASP A 88 8.78 -25.10 -18.35
C ASP A 88 9.35 -26.36 -17.64
N ALA A 89 9.10 -27.53 -18.21
CA ALA A 89 9.57 -28.80 -17.65
C ALA A 89 11.06 -29.08 -17.92
N THR A 90 11.68 -28.33 -18.81
CA THR A 90 13.03 -28.57 -19.33
C THR A 90 14.02 -27.49 -19.00
N GLU A 91 13.55 -26.23 -18.92
CA GLU A 91 14.41 -25.10 -18.65
C GLU A 91 13.89 -24.27 -17.47
N GLN A 92 14.82 -23.70 -16.69
CA GLN A 92 14.47 -22.72 -15.65
C GLN A 92 13.95 -21.44 -16.29
N ARG A 93 12.93 -20.83 -15.68
CA ARG A 93 12.33 -19.55 -16.05
C ARG A 93 12.64 -18.48 -15.01
N TRP A 94 12.43 -17.22 -15.38
CA TRP A 94 12.57 -16.11 -14.45
C TRP A 94 11.45 -16.15 -13.40
N GLU A 95 11.84 -15.91 -12.16
CA GLU A 95 10.92 -15.75 -11.04
C GLU A 95 11.41 -14.63 -10.12
N HIS A 96 10.51 -13.94 -9.46
CA HIS A 96 10.87 -12.97 -8.42
C HIS A 96 11.41 -13.72 -7.20
N PRO A 97 12.72 -13.65 -6.90
CA PRO A 97 13.33 -14.54 -5.91
C PRO A 97 12.91 -14.26 -4.46
N MET A 98 12.33 -13.08 -4.20
CA MET A 98 12.03 -12.59 -2.85
C MET A 98 10.55 -12.22 -2.65
N SER A 99 9.66 -12.53 -3.58
CA SER A 99 8.24 -12.18 -3.50
C SER A 99 7.53 -12.89 -2.35
N ILE A 100 7.78 -14.18 -2.20
CA ILE A 100 7.19 -14.99 -1.12
C ILE A 100 8.01 -14.79 0.16
N SER A 101 7.33 -14.42 1.23
CA SER A 101 7.97 -14.13 2.51
C SER A 101 8.54 -15.38 3.18
N ASP A 102 9.62 -15.19 3.93
CA ASP A 102 10.19 -16.29 4.71
C ASP A 102 9.26 -16.76 5.83
N SER A 103 8.46 -15.85 6.39
CA SER A 103 7.43 -16.20 7.39
C SER A 103 6.37 -17.13 6.80
N TYR A 104 5.95 -16.91 5.55
CA TYR A 104 5.05 -17.83 4.86
C TYR A 104 5.69 -19.19 4.60
N LYS A 105 6.93 -19.21 4.11
CA LYS A 105 7.69 -20.45 3.88
C LYS A 105 7.83 -21.29 5.16
N GLU A 106 8.01 -20.66 6.32
CA GLU A 106 8.02 -21.36 7.60
C GLU A 106 6.62 -21.77 8.05
N LYS A 107 5.60 -20.92 7.87
CA LYS A 107 4.20 -21.20 8.18
C LYS A 107 3.70 -22.47 7.49
N ILE A 108 3.96 -22.62 6.19
CA ILE A 108 3.49 -23.80 5.43
C ILE A 108 4.17 -25.13 5.85
N LYS A 109 5.34 -25.08 6.53
CA LYS A 109 5.99 -26.26 7.08
C LYS A 109 5.38 -26.73 8.39
N THR A 110 4.76 -25.83 9.13
CA THR A 110 4.33 -26.05 10.53
C THR A 110 2.83 -25.99 10.74
N CYS A 111 2.08 -25.41 9.81
CA CYS A 111 0.63 -25.29 9.93
C CYS A 111 -0.08 -26.64 9.85
N GLU A 112 -1.23 -26.74 10.50
CA GLU A 112 -2.11 -27.88 10.40
C GLU A 112 -2.68 -27.99 8.97
N GLN A 113 -2.69 -29.21 8.43
CA GLN A 113 -3.19 -29.51 7.09
C GLN A 113 -4.09 -30.74 7.15
N THR A 114 -5.39 -30.55 7.09
CA THR A 114 -6.41 -31.59 7.24
C THR A 114 -7.23 -31.83 5.98
N LYS A 115 -7.32 -30.82 5.08
CA LYS A 115 -8.14 -30.87 3.87
C LYS A 115 -7.35 -31.37 2.66
N SER A 116 -8.05 -32.10 1.79
CA SER A 116 -7.59 -32.37 0.42
C SER A 116 -7.93 -31.21 -0.53
N LEU A 117 -7.40 -31.23 -1.74
CA LEU A 117 -7.79 -30.30 -2.82
C LEU A 117 -9.30 -30.36 -3.10
N GLN A 118 -9.89 -31.56 -3.07
CA GLN A 118 -11.32 -31.75 -3.26
C GLN A 118 -12.14 -31.17 -2.09
N ASP A 119 -11.69 -31.32 -0.83
CA ASP A 119 -12.36 -30.73 0.32
C ASP A 119 -12.32 -29.20 0.30
N PHE A 120 -11.31 -28.61 -0.34
CA PHE A 120 -11.24 -27.18 -0.61
C PHE A 120 -12.17 -26.72 -1.73
N GLY A 121 -12.71 -27.66 -2.51
CA GLY A 121 -13.65 -27.42 -3.63
C GLY A 121 -12.99 -27.42 -5.01
N LEU A 122 -11.73 -27.86 -5.13
CA LEU A 122 -11.04 -27.92 -6.40
C LEU A 122 -11.37 -29.20 -7.16
N TYR A 123 -11.77 -29.03 -8.42
CA TYR A 123 -11.86 -30.07 -9.44
C TYR A 123 -10.73 -29.92 -10.46
N ILE A 124 -10.08 -31.00 -10.83
CA ILE A 124 -9.03 -31.05 -11.84
C ILE A 124 -9.52 -31.97 -12.95
N ASN A 125 -9.54 -31.52 -14.21
CA ASN A 125 -9.82 -32.39 -15.35
C ASN A 125 -8.63 -33.32 -15.62
N GLU A 126 -8.79 -34.60 -15.25
CA GLU A 126 -7.76 -35.61 -15.45
C GLU A 126 -7.90 -36.33 -16.80
N ASN A 127 -8.85 -35.94 -17.65
CA ASN A 127 -9.04 -36.53 -18.97
C ASN A 127 -7.90 -36.14 -19.92
N THR A 128 -7.06 -37.09 -20.29
CA THR A 128 -5.88 -36.86 -21.16
C THR A 128 -6.21 -36.62 -22.63
N GLU A 129 -7.47 -36.81 -23.02
CA GLU A 129 -7.96 -36.55 -24.36
C GLU A 129 -8.66 -35.18 -24.53
N GLU A 130 -8.84 -34.49 -23.46
CA GLU A 130 -9.41 -33.13 -23.42
C GLU A 130 -8.36 -32.10 -22.99
N PRO A 131 -8.47 -30.83 -23.39
CA PRO A 131 -7.64 -29.77 -22.85
C PRO A 131 -7.71 -29.71 -21.33
N PHE A 132 -6.59 -29.47 -20.70
CA PHE A 132 -6.48 -29.33 -19.25
C PHE A 132 -7.25 -28.11 -18.75
N TYR A 133 -8.03 -28.29 -17.71
CA TYR A 133 -8.63 -27.18 -16.94
C TYR A 133 -8.82 -27.55 -15.48
N ILE A 134 -9.04 -26.52 -14.66
CA ILE A 134 -9.41 -26.63 -13.24
C ILE A 134 -10.68 -25.82 -12.98
N SER A 135 -11.45 -26.25 -11.98
CA SER A 135 -12.61 -25.50 -11.49
C SER A 135 -12.62 -25.49 -9.97
N LEU A 136 -12.75 -24.30 -9.39
CA LEU A 136 -12.86 -24.10 -7.95
C LEU A 136 -14.28 -23.66 -7.60
N THR A 137 -14.90 -24.36 -6.67
CA THR A 137 -16.22 -24.03 -6.11
C THR A 137 -16.11 -23.80 -4.62
N ASN A 138 -16.93 -22.92 -4.07
CA ASN A 138 -17.01 -22.77 -2.62
C ASN A 138 -17.64 -24.06 -2.02
N PRO A 139 -16.92 -24.80 -1.15
CA PRO A 139 -17.40 -26.08 -0.65
C PRO A 139 -18.66 -25.97 0.24
N LYS A 140 -18.97 -24.78 0.76
CA LYS A 140 -20.15 -24.53 1.60
C LYS A 140 -21.39 -24.14 0.80
N THR A 141 -21.21 -23.37 -0.28
CA THR A 141 -22.31 -22.78 -1.06
C THR A 141 -22.50 -23.43 -2.44
N SER A 142 -21.50 -24.20 -2.90
CA SER A 142 -21.39 -24.76 -4.26
C SER A 142 -21.34 -23.69 -5.36
N GLU A 143 -21.06 -22.44 -5.01
CA GLU A 143 -20.88 -21.34 -5.94
C GLU A 143 -19.55 -21.50 -6.70
N LEU A 144 -19.58 -21.28 -8.01
CA LEU A 144 -18.36 -21.24 -8.82
C LEU A 144 -17.52 -20.03 -8.39
N ILE A 145 -16.26 -20.27 -8.06
CA ILE A 145 -15.29 -19.23 -7.68
C ILE A 145 -14.41 -18.85 -8.85
N PHE A 146 -13.84 -19.87 -9.50
CA PHE A 146 -12.89 -19.68 -10.61
C PHE A 146 -12.84 -20.93 -11.46
N THR A 147 -12.83 -20.80 -12.78
CA THR A 147 -12.60 -21.95 -13.69
C THR A 147 -11.78 -21.53 -14.89
N THR A 148 -10.83 -22.37 -15.29
CA THR A 148 -10.08 -22.22 -16.53
C THR A 148 -10.70 -23.01 -17.68
N GLU A 149 -11.86 -23.64 -17.49
CA GLU A 149 -12.59 -24.34 -18.53
C GLU A 149 -12.99 -23.35 -19.63
N SER A 150 -12.69 -23.71 -20.87
CA SER A 150 -13.00 -22.91 -22.06
C SER A 150 -12.36 -21.53 -22.08
N THR A 151 -11.18 -21.37 -21.48
CA THR A 151 -10.38 -20.15 -21.52
C THR A 151 -9.07 -20.33 -22.26
N ASP A 152 -8.45 -19.22 -22.66
CA ASP A 152 -7.16 -19.24 -23.34
C ASP A 152 -6.03 -19.58 -22.38
N PHE A 153 -5.17 -20.50 -22.81
CA PHE A 153 -3.94 -20.83 -22.11
C PHE A 153 -2.82 -21.08 -23.13
N LEU A 154 -1.77 -20.26 -23.06
CA LEU A 154 -0.58 -20.38 -23.89
C LEU A 154 0.65 -20.02 -23.08
N TYR A 155 1.72 -20.76 -23.28
CA TYR A 155 2.99 -20.52 -22.58
C TYR A 155 4.15 -20.60 -23.57
N SER A 156 4.93 -19.53 -23.69
CA SER A 156 6.16 -19.46 -24.48
C SER A 156 7.25 -18.71 -23.69
N ASP A 157 8.41 -18.51 -24.32
CA ASP A 157 9.56 -17.84 -23.67
C ASP A 157 9.23 -16.40 -23.23
N ASN A 158 8.54 -15.66 -24.09
CA ASN A 158 8.27 -14.23 -23.90
C ASN A 158 6.80 -13.88 -24.08
N PHE A 159 5.93 -14.85 -23.86
CA PHE A 159 4.48 -14.65 -23.83
C PHE A 159 3.79 -15.75 -23.03
N ILE A 160 3.01 -15.34 -22.05
CA ILE A 160 2.14 -16.24 -21.28
C ILE A 160 0.76 -15.61 -21.22
N THR A 161 -0.29 -16.37 -21.57
CA THR A 161 -1.67 -16.01 -21.22
C THR A 161 -2.27 -17.11 -20.35
N PHE A 162 -2.85 -16.68 -19.24
CA PHE A 162 -3.57 -17.53 -18.29
C PHE A 162 -4.87 -16.87 -17.89
N ALA A 163 -5.98 -17.53 -18.16
CA ALA A 163 -7.29 -16.97 -17.96
C ALA A 163 -8.21 -17.87 -17.15
N GLY A 164 -9.21 -17.28 -16.52
CA GLY A 164 -10.30 -17.98 -15.88
C GLY A 164 -11.57 -17.15 -15.85
N PHE A 165 -12.71 -17.84 -15.68
CA PHE A 165 -13.99 -17.20 -15.45
C PHE A 165 -14.27 -17.10 -13.96
N ILE A 166 -14.79 -15.94 -13.54
CA ILE A 166 -15.36 -15.65 -12.22
C ILE A 166 -16.82 -15.23 -12.38
N THR A 167 -17.59 -15.12 -11.27
CA THR A 167 -19.04 -14.91 -11.36
C THR A 167 -19.48 -13.47 -11.29
N THR A 168 -18.64 -12.56 -10.78
CA THR A 168 -18.98 -11.13 -10.58
C THR A 168 -17.86 -10.23 -11.04
N ASN A 169 -18.19 -9.00 -11.45
CA ASN A 169 -17.23 -7.97 -11.80
C ASN A 169 -16.92 -7.04 -10.59
N ASP A 170 -16.90 -7.59 -9.38
CA ASP A 170 -16.50 -6.87 -8.17
C ASP A 170 -15.03 -7.17 -7.87
N VAL A 171 -14.13 -6.66 -8.74
CA VAL A 171 -12.68 -6.88 -8.71
C VAL A 171 -11.97 -5.64 -8.20
N PHE A 172 -10.97 -5.82 -7.33
CA PHE A 172 -10.21 -4.77 -6.63
C PHE A 172 -8.72 -5.09 -6.64
N GLY A 173 -7.88 -4.06 -6.70
CA GLY A 173 -6.43 -4.21 -6.69
C GLY A 173 -5.81 -4.18 -8.10
N PHE A 174 -4.73 -4.93 -8.33
CA PHE A 174 -4.03 -5.06 -9.62
C PHE A 174 -3.54 -3.73 -10.20
N GLY A 175 -2.44 -3.17 -9.68
CA GLY A 175 -1.86 -1.87 -10.05
C GLY A 175 -0.33 -1.85 -9.92
N GLU A 176 0.18 -0.71 -9.83
CA GLU A 176 -0.34 0.61 -9.43
C GLU A 176 -1.01 1.33 -10.61
N ARG A 177 -2.11 2.02 -10.31
CA ARG A 177 -2.83 2.78 -11.33
C ARG A 177 -3.67 3.92 -10.78
N TYR A 178 -3.99 4.87 -11.62
CA TYR A 178 -4.99 5.90 -11.36
C TYR A 178 -6.33 5.48 -11.95
N HIS A 179 -7.18 4.95 -11.10
CA HIS A 179 -8.49 4.42 -11.43
C HIS A 179 -9.34 4.35 -10.15
N ASP A 180 -10.64 4.25 -10.30
CA ASP A 180 -11.50 3.90 -9.18
C ASP A 180 -11.06 2.59 -8.54
N LEU A 181 -11.25 2.45 -7.23
CA LEU A 181 -10.79 1.28 -6.50
C LEU A 181 -11.38 -0.04 -7.04
N LYS A 182 -12.67 -0.02 -7.39
CA LYS A 182 -13.32 -1.11 -8.11
C LYS A 182 -12.93 -1.03 -9.59
N LEU A 183 -12.35 -2.10 -10.08
CA LEU A 183 -12.04 -2.23 -11.49
C LEU A 183 -13.29 -2.42 -12.34
N GLY A 184 -13.58 -2.26 -13.36
CA GLY A 184 -14.69 -2.62 -14.25
C GLY A 184 -14.18 -3.52 -15.35
N ASP A 185 -14.90 -3.56 -16.46
CA ASP A 185 -14.37 -4.12 -17.69
C ASP A 185 -13.27 -3.22 -18.21
N GLY A 186 -12.16 -3.81 -18.65
CA GLY A 186 -11.01 -3.03 -19.13
C GLY A 186 -9.75 -3.88 -19.32
N LYS A 187 -8.72 -3.19 -19.78
CA LYS A 187 -7.34 -3.67 -19.86
C LYS A 187 -6.48 -2.91 -18.84
N PHE A 188 -5.94 -3.61 -17.87
CA PHE A 188 -5.24 -3.05 -16.71
C PHE A 188 -3.76 -3.41 -16.78
N THR A 189 -2.96 -2.48 -17.30
CA THR A 189 -1.51 -2.67 -17.44
C THR A 189 -0.81 -2.53 -16.10
N MET A 190 0.17 -3.39 -15.84
CA MET A 190 1.03 -3.36 -14.67
C MET A 190 2.49 -3.41 -15.09
N TRP A 191 3.18 -2.31 -14.87
CA TRP A 191 4.58 -2.10 -15.21
C TRP A 191 5.11 -0.87 -14.47
N PRO A 192 6.33 -0.87 -13.89
CA PRO A 192 6.91 0.35 -13.31
C PRO A 192 7.18 1.37 -14.41
N ASN A 193 6.30 2.36 -14.53
CA ASN A 193 6.35 3.37 -15.57
C ASN A 193 6.74 4.73 -14.97
N ASP A 194 7.61 5.45 -15.64
CA ASP A 194 7.95 6.83 -15.26
C ASP A 194 6.84 7.78 -15.66
N THR A 195 5.87 7.96 -14.76
CA THR A 195 4.71 8.84 -14.98
C THR A 195 4.76 10.11 -14.16
N SER A 196 5.75 10.24 -13.29
CA SER A 196 5.93 11.28 -12.28
C SER A 196 4.80 11.44 -11.27
N GLY A 197 3.54 11.25 -11.61
CA GLY A 197 2.43 11.44 -10.68
C GLY A 197 1.05 11.13 -11.22
N ILE A 198 0.04 11.52 -10.46
CA ILE A 198 -1.38 11.31 -10.79
C ILE A 198 -1.77 12.16 -12.00
N HIS A 199 -2.05 11.49 -13.10
CA HIS A 199 -2.61 12.11 -14.28
C HIS A 199 -4.04 11.63 -14.49
N GLN A 200 -4.90 12.51 -15.02
CA GLN A 200 -6.26 12.14 -15.35
C GLN A 200 -6.25 10.99 -16.35
N ASP A 201 -7.06 9.99 -16.05
CA ASP A 201 -7.25 8.87 -16.95
C ASP A 201 -7.95 9.33 -18.24
N THR A 202 -7.43 8.86 -19.37
CA THR A 202 -8.00 9.09 -20.70
C THR A 202 -8.48 7.81 -21.38
N GLY A 203 -8.60 6.67 -20.66
CA GLY A 203 -8.99 5.42 -21.29
C GLY A 203 -9.42 4.29 -20.35
N GLU A 204 -9.95 3.23 -20.95
CA GLU A 204 -10.33 2.01 -20.22
C GLU A 204 -9.15 1.45 -19.41
N GLY A 205 -9.36 1.19 -18.13
CA GLY A 205 -8.39 0.60 -17.24
C GLY A 205 -7.48 1.56 -16.48
N GLY A 206 -7.65 2.87 -16.67
CA GLY A 206 -6.87 3.87 -15.97
C GLY A 206 -5.40 3.97 -16.43
N TYR A 207 -4.69 4.91 -15.83
CA TYR A 207 -3.29 5.16 -16.18
C TYR A 207 -2.36 4.25 -15.36
N ASN A 208 -1.48 3.48 -16.02
CA ASN A 208 -0.47 2.65 -15.37
C ASN A 208 0.59 3.56 -14.72
N ALA A 209 0.76 3.42 -13.41
CA ALA A 209 1.63 4.27 -12.62
C ALA A 209 3.02 3.62 -12.36
N MET A 210 3.67 3.97 -11.25
CA MET A 210 5.09 3.73 -11.02
C MET A 210 5.39 2.35 -10.40
N GLY A 211 4.36 1.56 -10.09
CA GLY A 211 4.49 0.27 -9.41
C GLY A 211 3.93 -0.92 -10.17
N ILE A 212 4.28 -2.13 -9.70
CA ILE A 212 3.72 -3.39 -10.18
C ILE A 212 3.29 -4.29 -9.03
N HIS A 213 1.97 -4.50 -8.93
CA HIS A 213 1.33 -5.27 -7.87
C HIS A 213 0.24 -6.17 -8.45
N PRO A 214 0.57 -7.36 -8.96
CA PRO A 214 -0.39 -8.27 -9.59
C PRO A 214 -1.14 -9.09 -8.52
N LEU A 215 -1.76 -8.39 -7.58
CA LEU A 215 -2.58 -8.97 -6.53
C LEU A 215 -3.83 -8.12 -6.28
N GLY A 216 -4.86 -8.80 -5.80
CA GLY A 216 -6.13 -8.18 -5.50
C GLY A 216 -7.14 -9.19 -4.97
N PHE A 217 -8.39 -8.84 -4.97
CA PHE A 217 -9.47 -9.74 -4.62
C PHE A 217 -10.72 -9.46 -5.45
N HIS A 218 -11.59 -10.45 -5.55
CA HIS A 218 -12.96 -10.24 -6.02
C HIS A 218 -13.98 -10.73 -5.00
N ARG A 219 -15.18 -10.16 -5.03
CA ARG A 219 -16.31 -10.59 -4.21
C ARG A 219 -17.25 -11.41 -5.07
N THR A 220 -17.67 -12.57 -4.60
CA THR A 220 -18.68 -13.40 -5.28
C THR A 220 -20.11 -12.95 -4.91
N ALA A 221 -21.11 -13.49 -5.62
CA ALA A 221 -22.52 -13.18 -5.35
C ALA A 221 -22.98 -13.59 -3.93
N ASN A 222 -22.34 -14.57 -3.32
CA ASN A 222 -22.63 -15.05 -1.97
C ASN A 222 -21.65 -14.51 -0.90
N ASP A 223 -21.08 -13.33 -1.13
CA ASP A 223 -20.19 -12.63 -0.19
C ASP A 223 -18.92 -13.42 0.21
N THR A 224 -18.38 -14.22 -0.70
CA THR A 224 -17.02 -14.77 -0.55
C THR A 224 -16.01 -13.80 -1.15
N PHE A 225 -15.03 -13.39 -0.39
CA PHE A 225 -13.91 -12.55 -0.84
C PHE A 225 -12.75 -13.45 -1.22
N VAL A 226 -12.47 -13.50 -2.52
CA VAL A 226 -11.47 -14.38 -3.12
C VAL A 226 -10.21 -13.58 -3.33
N GLY A 227 -9.20 -13.82 -2.50
CA GLY A 227 -7.88 -13.22 -2.69
C GLY A 227 -7.16 -13.90 -3.86
N LEU A 228 -6.58 -13.09 -4.74
CA LEU A 228 -5.86 -13.50 -5.93
C LEU A 228 -4.46 -12.88 -5.94
N LEU A 229 -3.44 -13.70 -6.14
CA LEU A 229 -2.07 -13.25 -6.34
C LEU A 229 -1.50 -13.98 -7.56
N PHE A 230 -1.13 -13.23 -8.59
CA PHE A 230 -0.33 -13.72 -9.70
C PHE A 230 1.13 -13.32 -9.46
N ASN A 231 1.91 -14.22 -8.87
CA ASN A 231 3.29 -13.96 -8.45
C ASN A 231 4.27 -13.90 -9.63
N ASN A 232 4.01 -12.96 -10.53
CA ASN A 232 4.83 -12.68 -11.70
C ASN A 232 4.91 -11.17 -11.90
N ILE A 233 6.11 -10.61 -11.92
CA ILE A 233 6.37 -9.17 -12.04
C ILE A 233 6.91 -8.74 -13.41
N ASN A 234 6.94 -9.62 -14.41
CA ASN A 234 7.14 -9.17 -15.77
C ASN A 234 6.00 -8.23 -16.19
N ALA A 235 6.27 -7.33 -17.12
CA ALA A 235 5.24 -6.45 -17.66
C ALA A 235 4.02 -7.26 -18.11
N GLN A 236 2.83 -6.83 -17.71
CA GLN A 236 1.62 -7.59 -17.93
C GLN A 236 0.36 -6.73 -18.06
N ASP A 237 -0.63 -7.28 -18.72
CA ASP A 237 -2.00 -6.78 -18.71
C ASP A 237 -2.92 -7.76 -18.00
N LEU A 238 -3.80 -7.24 -17.17
CA LEU A 238 -4.99 -7.94 -16.70
C LEU A 238 -6.18 -7.47 -17.55
N ILE A 239 -6.85 -8.39 -18.21
CA ILE A 239 -8.05 -8.11 -18.99
C ILE A 239 -9.26 -8.60 -18.20
N ILE A 240 -10.23 -7.71 -17.98
CA ILE A 240 -11.52 -8.03 -17.37
C ILE A 240 -12.61 -7.78 -18.41
N ARG A 241 -13.41 -8.79 -18.72
CA ARG A 241 -14.53 -8.69 -19.65
C ARG A 241 -15.74 -9.43 -19.14
N SER A 242 -16.84 -8.72 -18.93
CA SER A 242 -18.11 -9.27 -18.52
C SER A 242 -18.88 -9.79 -19.73
N ASN A 243 -19.55 -10.92 -19.57
CA ASN A 243 -20.57 -11.40 -20.47
C ASN A 243 -21.88 -11.68 -19.71
N GLU A 244 -22.89 -12.26 -20.37
CA GLU A 244 -24.22 -12.49 -19.76
C GLU A 244 -24.19 -13.40 -18.52
N ASN A 245 -23.19 -14.29 -18.38
CA ASN A 245 -23.20 -15.33 -17.36
C ASN A 245 -21.98 -15.30 -16.42
N ASN A 246 -20.86 -14.76 -16.86
CA ASN A 246 -19.61 -14.73 -16.11
C ASN A 246 -18.70 -13.57 -16.52
N VAL A 247 -17.57 -13.45 -15.86
CA VAL A 247 -16.55 -12.44 -16.11
C VAL A 247 -15.24 -13.15 -16.41
N LEU A 248 -14.63 -12.85 -17.57
CA LEU A 248 -13.30 -13.30 -17.92
C LEU A 248 -12.28 -12.47 -17.12
N LEU A 249 -11.35 -13.15 -16.49
CA LEU A 249 -10.15 -12.59 -15.84
C LEU A 249 -8.94 -13.21 -16.54
N GLN A 250 -8.21 -12.43 -17.35
CA GLN A 250 -7.13 -12.95 -18.18
C GLN A 250 -5.84 -12.17 -17.92
N HIS A 251 -4.81 -12.85 -17.45
CA HIS A 251 -3.45 -12.33 -17.34
C HIS A 251 -2.69 -12.59 -18.65
N ILE A 252 -2.01 -11.56 -19.16
CA ILE A 252 -1.10 -11.66 -20.29
C ILE A 252 0.23 -11.04 -19.86
N THR A 253 1.30 -11.83 -19.85
CA THR A 253 2.64 -11.36 -19.42
C THR A 253 3.71 -11.76 -20.44
N ILE A 254 4.81 -11.01 -20.47
CA ILE A 254 5.90 -11.17 -21.44
C ILE A 254 7.00 -12.14 -20.96
N GLY A 255 6.73 -12.97 -19.98
CA GLY A 255 7.66 -13.98 -19.50
C GLY A 255 7.39 -14.45 -18.09
N GLY A 256 8.36 -15.14 -17.50
CA GLY A 256 8.25 -15.67 -16.14
C GLY A 256 7.56 -17.03 -16.06
N VAL A 257 6.79 -17.24 -14.99
CA VAL A 257 6.05 -18.46 -14.69
C VAL A 257 4.60 -18.13 -14.34
N ILE A 258 3.73 -19.14 -14.39
CA ILE A 258 2.41 -19.04 -13.75
C ILE A 258 2.57 -19.53 -12.32
N ASP A 259 2.53 -18.60 -11.39
CA ASP A 259 2.60 -18.83 -9.95
C ASP A 259 1.40 -18.09 -9.33
N TYR A 260 0.31 -18.83 -9.08
CA TYR A 260 -1.01 -18.26 -8.80
C TYR A 260 -1.54 -18.75 -7.47
N PHE A 261 -1.85 -17.83 -6.57
CA PHE A 261 -2.46 -18.12 -5.27
C PHE A 261 -3.91 -17.69 -5.24
N ILE A 262 -4.78 -18.54 -4.72
CA ILE A 262 -6.21 -18.27 -4.52
C ILE A 262 -6.57 -18.55 -3.06
N THR A 263 -7.27 -17.61 -2.40
CA THR A 263 -7.74 -17.77 -1.02
C THR A 263 -9.23 -17.45 -0.91
N LEU A 264 -9.95 -18.13 -0.01
CA LEU A 264 -11.38 -17.91 0.22
C LEU A 264 -11.59 -17.28 1.61
N ASN A 265 -12.24 -16.13 1.67
CA ASN A 265 -12.38 -15.34 2.88
C ASN A 265 -13.81 -14.79 3.05
N ASP A 266 -14.18 -14.42 4.29
CA ASP A 266 -15.52 -13.91 4.62
C ASP A 266 -15.62 -12.38 4.53
N THR A 267 -14.47 -11.67 4.53
CA THR A 267 -14.41 -10.20 4.51
C THR A 267 -13.24 -9.71 3.63
N PRO A 268 -13.29 -8.48 3.13
CA PRO A 268 -12.15 -7.85 2.44
C PRO A 268 -10.88 -7.90 3.29
N ASP A 269 -10.96 -7.52 4.55
CA ASP A 269 -9.82 -7.45 5.46
C ASP A 269 -9.11 -8.81 5.61
N LYS A 270 -9.89 -9.92 5.73
CA LYS A 270 -9.32 -11.28 5.77
C LYS A 270 -8.70 -11.69 4.44
N ALA A 271 -9.22 -11.21 3.30
CA ALA A 271 -8.60 -11.44 1.99
C ALA A 271 -7.22 -10.76 1.93
N LEU A 272 -7.10 -9.53 2.43
CA LEU A 272 -5.82 -8.82 2.51
C LEU A 272 -4.85 -9.53 3.45
N ILE A 273 -5.26 -9.93 4.65
CA ILE A 273 -4.42 -10.73 5.57
C ILE A 273 -3.89 -11.98 4.86
N SER A 274 -4.74 -12.68 4.11
CA SER A 274 -4.34 -13.90 3.41
C SER A 274 -3.30 -13.64 2.32
N LEU A 275 -3.44 -12.54 1.57
CA LEU A 275 -2.48 -12.12 0.55
C LEU A 275 -1.16 -11.67 1.20
N HIS A 276 -1.25 -10.86 2.27
CA HIS A 276 -0.07 -10.36 3.00
C HIS A 276 0.65 -11.49 3.75
N ASP A 277 -0.02 -12.55 4.17
CA ASP A 277 0.63 -13.78 4.65
C ASP A 277 1.68 -14.28 3.62
N VAL A 278 1.28 -14.36 2.34
CA VAL A 278 2.15 -14.88 1.27
C VAL A 278 3.29 -13.92 0.95
N ILE A 279 2.98 -12.65 0.68
CA ILE A 279 3.97 -11.66 0.24
C ILE A 279 4.78 -11.05 1.40
N GLY A 280 4.36 -11.28 2.64
CA GLY A 280 4.91 -10.70 3.86
C GLY A 280 4.14 -9.49 4.35
N HIS A 281 3.88 -9.45 5.65
CA HIS A 281 3.22 -8.32 6.28
C HIS A 281 4.07 -7.05 6.20
N PRO A 282 3.43 -5.87 6.13
CA PRO A 282 4.12 -4.59 6.04
C PRO A 282 5.09 -4.34 7.20
N ALA A 283 6.17 -3.62 6.91
CA ALA A 283 7.06 -3.10 7.94
C ALA A 283 6.30 -2.12 8.84
N LEU A 284 6.58 -2.21 10.14
CA LEU A 284 6.08 -1.23 11.11
C LEU A 284 6.86 0.08 10.95
N PRO A 285 6.19 1.23 10.74
CA PRO A 285 6.88 2.51 10.66
C PRO A 285 7.43 2.93 12.03
N PRO A 286 8.52 3.71 12.12
CA PRO A 286 8.91 4.34 13.36
C PRO A 286 7.84 5.36 13.79
N PHE A 287 7.60 5.48 15.11
CA PHE A 287 6.49 6.28 15.64
C PHE A 287 6.51 7.74 15.16
N TRP A 288 7.70 8.37 15.07
CA TRP A 288 7.85 9.75 14.61
C TRP A 288 7.37 9.98 13.18
N SER A 289 7.46 8.95 12.31
CA SER A 289 7.05 9.08 10.91
C SER A 289 5.54 9.19 10.72
N LEU A 290 4.75 8.92 11.75
CA LEU A 290 3.31 9.16 11.76
C LEU A 290 2.96 10.64 12.02
N GLY A 291 3.92 11.47 12.42
CA GLY A 291 3.73 12.91 12.52
C GLY A 291 3.53 13.57 11.16
N PHE A 292 3.58 14.89 11.12
CA PHE A 292 3.45 15.66 9.89
C PHE A 292 4.81 15.96 9.28
N HIS A 293 4.89 16.01 7.95
CA HIS A 293 6.10 16.21 7.16
C HIS A 293 5.96 17.43 6.27
N GLN A 294 7.05 18.19 6.09
CA GLN A 294 7.12 19.35 5.20
C GLN A 294 8.29 19.22 4.23
N CYS A 295 7.99 19.33 2.95
CA CYS A 295 8.93 19.34 1.85
C CYS A 295 8.59 20.43 0.83
N LYS A 296 9.55 20.81 0.03
CA LYS A 296 9.37 21.59 -1.21
C LYS A 296 10.57 21.38 -2.11
N TRP A 297 10.35 21.08 -3.37
CA TRP A 297 11.36 21.27 -4.41
C TRP A 297 11.54 22.76 -4.64
N GLY A 298 12.73 23.29 -4.31
CA GLY A 298 13.04 24.70 -4.47
C GLY A 298 13.27 25.46 -3.14
N TYR A 299 13.54 24.79 -2.04
CA TYR A 299 14.24 25.42 -0.91
C TYR A 299 15.69 25.65 -1.32
N LYS A 300 16.03 26.87 -1.72
CA LYS A 300 17.27 27.19 -2.44
C LYS A 300 18.52 27.20 -1.59
N ASN A 301 18.38 27.21 -0.27
CA ASN A 301 19.48 27.27 0.69
C ASN A 301 19.03 26.88 2.11
N ASP A 302 19.99 26.66 2.98
CA ASP A 302 19.77 26.33 4.40
C ASP A 302 18.96 27.37 5.18
N LYS A 303 19.03 28.65 4.78
CA LYS A 303 18.27 29.74 5.44
C LYS A 303 16.76 29.62 5.14
N GLU A 304 16.39 29.14 3.97
CA GLU A 304 14.98 28.87 3.63
C GLU A 304 14.44 27.70 4.44
N ILE A 305 15.19 26.60 4.56
CA ILE A 305 14.79 25.48 5.43
C ILE A 305 14.67 25.95 6.89
N ARG A 306 15.63 26.74 7.37
CA ARG A 306 15.58 27.36 8.71
C ARG A 306 14.36 28.28 8.89
N TYR A 307 14.02 29.03 7.86
CA TYR A 307 12.82 29.88 7.88
C TYR A 307 11.56 29.04 8.04
N VAL A 308 11.44 27.97 7.28
CA VAL A 308 10.31 27.02 7.38
C VAL A 308 10.24 26.42 8.78
N TYR A 309 11.34 25.87 9.27
CA TYR A 309 11.42 25.32 10.63
C TYR A 309 10.96 26.33 11.70
N ASN A 310 11.48 27.56 11.68
CA ASN A 310 11.12 28.61 12.65
C ASN A 310 9.63 28.98 12.56
N ASN A 311 9.05 28.99 11.36
CA ASN A 311 7.63 29.34 11.18
C ASN A 311 6.69 28.24 11.69
N TYR A 312 6.99 26.96 11.49
CA TYR A 312 6.20 25.89 12.10
C TYR A 312 6.17 26.04 13.63
N VAL A 313 7.31 26.26 14.24
CA VAL A 313 7.43 26.47 15.70
C VAL A 313 6.66 27.73 16.15
N SER A 314 6.87 28.88 15.50
CA SER A 314 6.27 30.16 15.91
C SER A 314 4.76 30.22 15.70
N HIS A 315 4.23 29.53 14.70
CA HIS A 315 2.79 29.43 14.45
C HIS A 315 2.13 28.29 15.21
N GLN A 316 2.89 27.54 16.01
CA GLN A 316 2.39 26.39 16.78
C GLN A 316 1.68 25.35 15.88
N LEU A 317 2.34 24.98 14.79
CA LEU A 317 1.94 23.90 13.89
C LEU A 317 2.70 22.62 14.28
N PRO A 318 2.04 21.54 14.69
CA PRO A 318 2.70 20.25 14.93
C PRO A 318 3.40 19.73 13.68
N ILE A 319 4.65 19.30 13.84
CA ILE A 319 5.44 18.71 12.75
C ILE A 319 6.51 17.79 13.34
N ASP A 320 6.90 16.75 12.62
CA ASP A 320 8.01 15.88 13.00
C ASP A 320 9.21 16.00 12.07
N THR A 321 8.99 16.18 10.75
CA THR A 321 10.04 15.97 9.78
C THR A 321 10.13 17.09 8.75
N PHE A 322 11.35 17.56 8.53
CA PHE A 322 11.72 18.46 7.44
C PHE A 322 12.51 17.68 6.38
N TRP A 323 12.34 18.05 5.12
CA TRP A 323 12.91 17.31 3.98
C TRP A 323 13.83 18.20 3.15
N GLY A 324 14.83 17.55 2.55
CA GLY A 324 15.67 18.15 1.52
C GLY A 324 15.44 17.49 0.18
N ASP A 325 15.01 18.26 -0.82
CA ASP A 325 14.84 17.85 -2.19
C ASP A 325 16.16 17.99 -2.97
N ILE A 326 16.18 17.76 -4.28
CA ILE A 326 17.39 17.75 -5.12
C ILE A 326 18.23 19.05 -5.02
N ASP A 327 17.66 20.15 -4.56
CA ASP A 327 18.38 21.43 -4.31
C ASP A 327 19.54 21.29 -3.33
N ILE A 328 19.45 20.35 -2.38
CA ILE A 328 20.52 20.15 -1.38
C ILE A 328 21.72 19.40 -1.96
N LEU A 329 21.56 18.80 -3.14
CA LEU A 329 22.61 18.01 -3.80
C LEU A 329 23.55 18.91 -4.62
N GLN A 330 24.83 18.64 -4.56
CA GLN A 330 25.82 19.34 -5.38
C GLN A 330 25.66 18.95 -6.86
N ASP A 331 25.19 19.89 -7.70
CA ASP A 331 24.93 19.64 -9.13
C ASP A 331 24.03 18.41 -9.37
N TYR A 332 23.02 18.24 -8.52
CA TYR A 332 22.08 17.11 -8.50
C TYR A 332 22.72 15.71 -8.35
N ARG A 333 23.99 15.64 -7.90
CA ARG A 333 24.68 14.38 -7.66
C ARG A 333 24.23 13.73 -6.35
N ILE A 334 23.71 12.53 -6.41
CA ILE A 334 23.26 11.79 -5.23
C ILE A 334 24.37 11.61 -4.20
N PHE A 335 24.01 11.56 -2.92
CA PHE A 335 24.91 11.41 -1.77
C PHE A 335 25.92 12.56 -1.59
N THR A 336 25.67 13.73 -2.19
CA THR A 336 26.50 14.92 -2.02
C THR A 336 25.73 16.03 -1.30
N LEU A 337 26.44 17.05 -0.81
CA LEU A 337 25.87 18.25 -0.25
C LEU A 337 26.35 19.47 -1.06
N ASN A 338 25.43 20.34 -1.46
CA ASN A 338 25.72 21.61 -2.10
C ASN A 338 26.27 22.61 -1.05
N GLU A 339 27.57 22.55 -0.83
CA GLU A 339 28.26 23.37 0.18
C GLU A 339 28.16 24.88 -0.09
N GLN A 340 27.89 25.31 -1.32
CA GLN A 340 27.72 26.74 -1.64
C GLN A 340 26.43 27.30 -1.00
N ASN A 341 25.35 26.55 -1.04
CA ASN A 341 24.02 27.00 -0.60
C ASN A 341 23.57 26.39 0.73
N PHE A 342 24.12 25.24 1.11
CA PHE A 342 23.68 24.44 2.27
C PHE A 342 24.82 24.11 3.24
N ALA A 343 25.84 24.93 3.31
CA ALA A 343 26.97 24.72 4.25
C ALA A 343 26.55 24.62 5.72
N GLU A 344 25.51 25.36 6.13
CA GLU A 344 24.99 25.33 7.50
C GLU A 344 23.89 24.28 7.72
N LEU A 345 23.49 23.51 6.69
CA LEU A 345 22.46 22.49 6.83
C LEU A 345 22.80 21.40 7.86
N PRO A 346 24.03 20.87 7.93
CA PRO A 346 24.39 19.91 8.97
C PRO A 346 24.20 20.44 10.40
N LYS A 347 24.49 21.71 10.62
CA LYS A 347 24.28 22.40 11.92
C LYS A 347 22.79 22.60 12.20
N LEU A 348 22.01 22.97 11.18
CA LEU A 348 20.55 23.06 11.30
C LEU A 348 19.91 21.73 11.66
N ILE A 349 20.35 20.62 11.01
CA ILE A 349 19.88 19.28 11.34
C ILE A 349 20.23 18.92 12.79
N HIS A 350 21.41 19.27 13.26
CA HIS A 350 21.79 19.05 14.66
C HIS A 350 20.85 19.79 15.62
N GLU A 351 20.52 21.05 15.33
CA GLU A 351 19.57 21.86 16.10
C GLU A 351 18.16 21.25 16.08
N MET A 352 17.73 20.73 14.92
CA MET A 352 16.46 20.01 14.78
C MET A 352 16.46 18.77 15.67
N HIS A 353 17.53 17.98 15.69
CA HIS A 353 17.66 16.80 16.54
C HIS A 353 17.63 17.12 18.04
N GLU A 354 18.26 18.22 18.47
CA GLU A 354 18.19 18.68 19.88
C GLU A 354 16.75 19.00 20.31
N ASN A 355 15.88 19.38 19.34
CA ASN A 355 14.47 19.66 19.56
C ASN A 355 13.55 18.48 19.15
N ASN A 356 14.13 17.31 18.87
CA ASN A 356 13.45 16.07 18.48
C ASN A 356 12.68 16.14 17.15
N TYR A 357 13.09 16.99 16.23
CA TYR A 357 12.65 16.96 14.84
C TYR A 357 13.58 16.09 14.00
N LYS A 358 13.09 15.64 12.85
CA LYS A 358 13.74 14.71 11.94
C LYS A 358 14.06 15.36 10.61
N PHE A 359 15.03 14.81 9.89
CA PHE A 359 15.42 15.25 8.55
C PHE A 359 15.54 14.08 7.59
N VAL A 360 14.90 14.20 6.41
CA VAL A 360 14.90 13.18 5.35
C VAL A 360 15.37 13.82 4.04
N PRO A 361 16.53 13.42 3.48
CA PRO A 361 16.99 13.85 2.17
C PRO A 361 16.46 12.94 1.06
N ILE A 362 16.35 13.51 -0.15
CA ILE A 362 16.13 12.76 -1.38
C ILE A 362 17.41 12.05 -1.83
N VAL A 363 17.24 10.87 -2.39
CA VAL A 363 18.28 10.11 -3.09
C VAL A 363 17.65 9.43 -4.30
N ASP A 364 18.05 9.84 -5.48
CA ASP A 364 17.66 9.17 -6.73
C ASP A 364 18.47 7.89 -6.96
N LEU A 365 18.28 7.24 -8.09
CA LEU A 365 18.96 6.00 -8.39
C LEU A 365 20.29 6.21 -9.14
N GLY A 366 20.39 7.25 -9.98
CA GLY A 366 21.48 7.43 -10.94
C GLY A 366 22.72 8.11 -10.36
N PHE A 367 23.90 7.47 -10.47
CA PHE A 367 25.18 8.12 -10.22
C PHE A 367 25.62 8.93 -11.45
N PRO A 368 26.10 10.18 -11.28
CA PRO A 368 26.53 11.02 -12.40
C PRO A 368 27.78 10.44 -13.08
N MET A 369 27.80 10.41 -14.40
CA MET A 369 28.97 9.99 -15.15
C MET A 369 30.00 11.14 -15.25
N LYS A 370 30.64 11.45 -14.13
CA LYS A 370 31.60 12.56 -14.04
C LYS A 370 32.88 12.08 -13.33
N ASP A 371 34.04 12.31 -13.95
CA ASP A 371 35.36 11.91 -13.41
C ASP A 371 35.74 12.65 -12.11
N ILE A 372 34.95 13.59 -11.64
CA ILE A 372 35.09 14.26 -10.34
C ILE A 372 34.23 13.61 -9.26
N ASP A 373 33.31 12.73 -9.61
CA ASP A 373 32.43 12.06 -8.67
C ASP A 373 33.10 10.77 -8.15
N GLU A 374 33.36 10.75 -6.86
CA GLU A 374 34.09 9.63 -6.24
C GLU A 374 33.30 8.31 -6.28
N PHE A 375 31.97 8.38 -6.24
CA PHE A 375 31.12 7.19 -6.29
C PHE A 375 31.12 6.59 -7.69
N TYR A 376 31.04 7.45 -8.73
CA TYR A 376 31.18 7.01 -10.11
C TYR A 376 32.56 6.37 -10.37
N ILE A 377 33.66 7.06 -9.96
CA ILE A 377 35.00 6.53 -10.13
C ILE A 377 35.13 5.16 -9.46
N ARG A 378 34.71 5.05 -8.19
CA ARG A 378 34.73 3.80 -7.43
C ARG A 378 33.91 2.70 -8.10
N GLY A 379 32.67 3.05 -8.54
CA GLY A 379 31.77 2.10 -9.21
C GLY A 379 32.34 1.56 -10.51
N LYS A 380 32.99 2.42 -11.30
CA LYS A 380 33.69 2.05 -12.54
C LYS A 380 34.87 1.10 -12.24
N GLU A 381 35.68 1.43 -11.26
CA GLU A 381 36.82 0.60 -10.85
C GLU A 381 36.40 -0.79 -10.36
N THR A 382 35.25 -0.88 -9.71
CA THR A 382 34.76 -2.15 -9.14
C THR A 382 33.75 -2.88 -10.02
N ASN A 383 33.43 -2.34 -11.23
CA ASN A 383 32.41 -2.88 -12.13
C ASN A 383 31.03 -2.98 -11.50
N ALA A 384 30.59 -1.89 -10.83
CA ALA A 384 29.37 -1.83 -10.00
C ALA A 384 28.10 -1.42 -10.76
N PHE A 385 28.16 -1.16 -12.06
CA PHE A 385 27.04 -0.60 -12.82
C PHE A 385 26.44 -1.60 -13.82
N ILE A 386 25.13 -1.41 -14.09
CA ILE A 386 24.40 -2.13 -15.15
C ILE A 386 25.06 -1.90 -16.50
N LYS A 387 25.10 -2.93 -17.34
CA LYS A 387 25.76 -2.89 -18.66
C LYS A 387 24.76 -2.78 -19.80
N SER A 388 25.14 -2.04 -20.84
CA SER A 388 24.49 -2.06 -22.13
C SER A 388 24.78 -3.35 -22.89
N ASN A 389 23.76 -3.98 -23.44
CA ASN A 389 23.95 -5.15 -24.29
C ASN A 389 24.55 -4.80 -25.67
N TYR A 390 24.49 -3.54 -26.09
CA TYR A 390 25.09 -3.07 -27.33
C TYR A 390 26.59 -2.82 -27.21
N THR A 391 26.97 -2.00 -26.25
CA THR A 391 28.36 -1.55 -26.10
C THR A 391 29.19 -2.47 -25.22
N LYS A 392 28.54 -3.28 -24.35
CA LYS A 392 29.13 -4.06 -23.26
C LYS A 392 29.81 -3.21 -22.18
N GLU A 393 29.71 -1.91 -22.27
CA GLU A 393 30.15 -0.92 -21.29
C GLU A 393 29.00 -0.56 -20.32
N ASP A 394 29.26 0.35 -19.37
CA ASP A 394 28.22 0.84 -18.45
C ASP A 394 27.04 1.43 -19.23
N LEU A 395 25.82 1.08 -18.83
CA LEU A 395 24.60 1.67 -19.39
C LEU A 395 24.52 3.15 -19.01
N ILE A 396 24.54 4.02 -20.01
CA ILE A 396 24.40 5.45 -19.80
C ILE A 396 22.95 5.85 -19.98
N SER A 397 22.41 6.57 -19.01
CA SER A 397 21.06 7.13 -18.99
C SER A 397 21.12 8.64 -18.77
N TYR A 398 19.95 9.31 -18.78
CA TYR A 398 19.86 10.75 -18.57
C TYR A 398 18.85 11.06 -17.47
N VAL A 399 19.35 11.53 -16.32
CA VAL A 399 18.55 11.95 -15.17
C VAL A 399 19.02 13.33 -14.66
N TRP A 400 18.67 13.77 -13.46
CA TRP A 400 18.99 15.12 -12.99
C TRP A 400 20.45 15.55 -13.10
N PRO A 401 21.46 14.71 -12.78
CA PRO A 401 22.87 15.08 -12.98
C PRO A 401 23.32 15.01 -14.45
N GLU A 402 22.43 14.89 -15.41
CA GLU A 402 22.63 14.68 -16.85
C GLU A 402 22.98 13.20 -17.13
N GLU A 403 24.13 12.91 -17.75
CA GLU A 403 24.57 11.54 -18.01
C GLU A 403 24.82 10.82 -16.69
N ALA A 404 24.18 9.68 -16.53
CA ALA A 404 24.24 8.88 -15.30
C ALA A 404 24.28 7.38 -15.57
N VAL A 405 24.77 6.63 -14.60
CA VAL A 405 24.82 5.17 -14.59
C VAL A 405 24.08 4.63 -13.39
N PHE A 406 23.52 3.42 -13.50
CA PHE A 406 22.72 2.81 -12.45
C PHE A 406 23.47 1.70 -11.73
N PRO A 407 23.43 1.64 -10.38
CA PRO A 407 24.07 0.57 -9.63
C PRO A 407 23.42 -0.77 -9.93
N ASP A 408 24.25 -1.79 -10.06
CA ASP A 408 23.83 -3.18 -10.28
C ASP A 408 23.57 -3.88 -8.94
N PHE A 409 22.38 -3.77 -8.41
CA PHE A 409 22.00 -4.39 -7.14
C PHE A 409 21.95 -5.93 -7.16
N PHE A 410 22.15 -6.57 -8.31
CA PHE A 410 22.30 -8.02 -8.42
C PHE A 410 23.75 -8.48 -8.28
N SER A 411 24.69 -7.54 -8.27
CA SER A 411 26.11 -7.78 -8.06
C SER A 411 26.56 -7.31 -6.68
N GLU A 412 27.55 -8.00 -6.11
CA GLU A 412 28.15 -7.59 -4.85
C GLU A 412 28.80 -6.19 -4.95
N ALA A 413 29.37 -5.88 -6.09
CA ALA A 413 30.01 -4.59 -6.35
C ALA A 413 29.03 -3.42 -6.26
N GLY A 414 27.86 -3.54 -6.90
CA GLY A 414 26.83 -2.52 -6.86
C GLY A 414 26.24 -2.33 -5.46
N VAL A 415 26.00 -3.41 -4.74
CA VAL A 415 25.52 -3.39 -3.34
C VAL A 415 26.56 -2.71 -2.42
N ASN A 416 27.83 -3.04 -2.55
CA ASN A 416 28.91 -2.44 -1.76
C ASN A 416 29.12 -0.95 -2.08
N LEU A 417 28.92 -0.53 -3.34
CA LEU A 417 28.95 0.87 -3.72
C LEU A 417 27.83 1.65 -3.02
N TRP A 418 26.60 1.12 -3.02
CA TRP A 418 25.45 1.75 -2.38
C TRP A 418 25.64 1.89 -0.86
N ASP A 419 26.07 0.82 -0.18
CA ASP A 419 26.38 0.86 1.27
C ASP A 419 27.47 1.91 1.59
N TYR A 420 28.54 1.95 0.80
CA TYR A 420 29.61 2.93 0.96
C TYR A 420 29.10 4.36 0.81
N ALA A 421 28.31 4.64 -0.23
CA ALA A 421 27.78 5.97 -0.51
C ALA A 421 26.82 6.44 0.62
N MET A 422 25.92 5.59 1.08
CA MET A 422 25.00 5.89 2.19
C MET A 422 25.76 6.23 3.48
N ARG A 423 26.74 5.40 3.86
CA ARG A 423 27.55 5.63 5.07
C ARG A 423 28.33 6.94 4.99
N LYS A 424 28.89 7.24 3.84
CA LYS A 424 29.66 8.45 3.63
C LYS A 424 28.77 9.68 3.67
N TYR A 425 27.60 9.63 3.05
CA TYR A 425 26.63 10.71 3.09
C TYR A 425 26.17 11.00 4.52
N TYR A 426 25.94 9.94 5.33
CA TYR A 426 25.55 10.08 6.73
C TYR A 426 26.61 10.82 7.60
N LEU A 427 27.87 10.79 7.24
CA LEU A 427 28.89 11.55 7.97
C LEU A 427 28.67 13.05 7.86
N ASN A 428 28.18 13.51 6.71
CA ASN A 428 27.94 14.93 6.43
C ASN A 428 26.50 15.35 6.76
N VAL A 429 25.52 14.54 6.35
CA VAL A 429 24.10 14.78 6.55
C VAL A 429 23.56 13.72 7.50
N LYS A 430 23.27 14.10 8.75
CA LYS A 430 22.76 13.19 9.79
C LYS A 430 21.26 12.97 9.60
N TYR A 431 20.88 12.21 8.55
CA TYR A 431 19.50 11.93 8.23
C TYR A 431 18.86 10.88 9.15
N ASP A 432 17.54 10.90 9.27
CA ASP A 432 16.72 9.96 10.06
C ASP A 432 15.99 8.93 9.19
N GLY A 433 15.92 9.16 7.89
CA GLY A 433 15.32 8.32 6.88
C GLY A 433 15.82 8.72 5.49
N ILE A 434 15.36 8.04 4.47
CA ILE A 434 15.75 8.28 3.06
C ILE A 434 14.49 8.35 2.19
N TRP A 435 14.49 9.29 1.25
CA TRP A 435 13.51 9.37 0.17
C TRP A 435 14.15 8.90 -1.13
N LEU A 436 13.62 7.81 -1.69
CA LEU A 436 14.05 7.21 -2.96
C LEU A 436 13.08 7.65 -4.05
N ASP A 437 13.55 8.53 -4.91
CA ASP A 437 12.82 9.04 -6.06
C ASP A 437 13.41 8.53 -7.38
N MET A 438 12.70 8.66 -8.48
CA MET A 438 13.13 8.34 -9.83
C MET A 438 13.58 6.87 -10.03
N ASN A 439 13.06 5.95 -9.23
CA ASN A 439 13.58 4.58 -9.10
C ASN A 439 12.78 3.48 -9.82
N GLU A 440 12.01 3.81 -10.82
CA GLU A 440 11.33 2.87 -11.77
C GLU A 440 12.33 2.04 -12.62
N PRO A 441 13.52 2.45 -13.06
CA PRO A 441 14.14 3.77 -13.04
C PRO A 441 13.61 4.73 -14.10
N ALA A 442 13.53 6.00 -13.72
CA ALA A 442 13.07 7.08 -14.56
C ALA A 442 14.17 7.65 -15.48
N MET A 443 13.75 8.31 -16.57
CA MET A 443 14.61 9.06 -17.48
C MET A 443 13.97 10.37 -17.89
N ILE A 444 14.72 11.46 -17.80
CA ILE A 444 14.18 12.81 -18.02
C ILE A 444 14.16 13.19 -19.51
N LYS A 445 15.13 12.73 -20.32
CA LYS A 445 15.30 13.15 -21.70
C LYS A 445 15.04 12.02 -22.68
N VAL A 446 14.11 12.22 -23.61
CA VAL A 446 13.60 11.19 -24.52
C VAL A 446 13.84 11.52 -25.99
N ASP A 447 14.16 12.77 -26.35
CA ASP A 447 14.09 13.28 -27.74
C ASP A 447 15.04 12.60 -28.74
N ASP A 448 16.16 12.02 -28.29
CA ASP A 448 17.11 11.28 -29.13
C ASP A 448 17.40 9.87 -28.58
N ILE A 449 16.65 9.42 -27.61
CA ILE A 449 16.86 8.16 -26.93
C ILE A 449 15.71 7.22 -27.25
N THR A 450 15.90 6.48 -28.29
CA THR A 450 15.09 5.32 -28.50
C THR A 450 15.40 4.33 -27.38
N ARG A 451 14.51 4.28 -26.33
CA ARG A 451 14.42 3.16 -25.42
C ARG A 451 15.32 3.14 -24.17
N GLY A 452 15.55 4.26 -23.60
CA GLY A 452 16.16 4.29 -22.28
C GLY A 452 17.68 4.14 -22.24
N GLU A 453 18.36 4.10 -23.36
CA GLU A 453 19.81 4.03 -23.45
C GLU A 453 20.35 5.17 -24.31
N LEU A 454 21.30 5.94 -23.76
CA LEU A 454 22.12 6.87 -24.52
C LEU A 454 23.23 6.08 -25.24
N LEU A 455 23.16 6.01 -26.56
CA LEU A 455 24.26 5.45 -27.33
C LEU A 455 25.42 6.45 -27.39
N PRO A 456 26.67 6.01 -27.22
CA PRO A 456 27.83 6.86 -27.43
C PRO A 456 27.83 7.48 -28.79
N SER A 457 28.39 8.72 -28.92
CA SER A 457 28.51 9.42 -30.19
C SER A 457 29.19 8.54 -31.25
N GLY A 458 28.51 8.30 -32.38
CA GLY A 458 28.99 7.47 -33.49
C GLY A 458 28.53 6.01 -33.47
N VAL A 459 27.81 5.57 -32.45
CA VAL A 459 27.14 4.27 -32.44
C VAL A 459 25.74 4.44 -33.02
N THR A 460 25.47 3.80 -34.16
CA THR A 460 24.14 3.78 -34.76
C THR A 460 23.29 2.70 -34.07
N PHE A 461 22.09 3.08 -33.75
CA PHE A 461 21.08 2.14 -33.27
C PHE A 461 20.84 1.03 -34.30
N ASP A 462 20.99 -0.22 -33.93
CA ASP A 462 20.63 -1.35 -34.76
C ASP A 462 19.23 -1.85 -34.34
N PRO A 463 18.20 -1.66 -35.16
CA PRO A 463 16.85 -2.10 -34.84
C PRO A 463 16.73 -3.62 -34.62
N ILE A 464 17.68 -4.42 -35.15
CA ILE A 464 17.67 -5.89 -35.04
C ILE A 464 17.85 -6.38 -33.59
N TYR A 465 18.49 -5.57 -32.73
CA TYR A 465 18.68 -5.92 -31.31
C TYR A 465 17.58 -5.39 -30.39
N ASN A 466 16.45 -5.00 -30.93
CA ASN A 466 15.34 -4.51 -30.19
C ASN A 466 14.44 -5.67 -29.75
N HIS A 467 14.54 -6.07 -28.50
CA HIS A 467 13.73 -7.16 -27.97
C HIS A 467 12.22 -6.93 -28.12
N TYR A 468 11.72 -5.70 -28.12
CA TYR A 468 10.30 -5.43 -28.40
C TYR A 468 9.88 -5.81 -29.82
N GLU A 469 10.78 -5.88 -30.75
CA GLU A 469 10.47 -6.41 -32.08
C GLU A 469 10.23 -7.92 -32.09
N TYR A 470 10.73 -8.61 -31.07
CA TYR A 470 10.57 -10.06 -30.89
C TYR A 470 9.53 -10.46 -29.84
N ILE A 471 8.96 -9.49 -29.12
CA ILE A 471 7.87 -9.75 -28.19
C ILE A 471 6.55 -9.70 -28.95
N PRO A 472 5.78 -10.79 -28.99
CA PRO A 472 4.56 -10.88 -29.79
C PRO A 472 3.42 -10.03 -29.24
N TYR A 473 3.50 -9.62 -27.99
CA TYR A 473 2.54 -8.79 -27.29
C TYR A 473 3.25 -7.73 -26.43
N ILE A 474 2.84 -6.48 -26.56
CA ILE A 474 3.38 -5.36 -25.77
C ILE A 474 2.30 -4.96 -24.74
N PRO A 475 2.48 -5.24 -23.44
CA PRO A 475 1.53 -4.81 -22.43
C PRO A 475 1.35 -3.29 -22.45
N GLY A 476 0.10 -2.82 -22.27
CA GLY A 476 -0.24 -1.41 -22.28
C GLY A 476 -0.18 -0.73 -23.65
N TYR A 477 0.02 -1.47 -24.74
CA TYR A 477 0.00 -0.87 -26.07
C TYR A 477 -1.40 -0.30 -26.38
N ARG A 478 -1.40 0.97 -26.73
CA ARG A 478 -2.53 1.67 -27.34
C ARG A 478 -2.02 2.37 -28.60
N GLU A 479 -2.82 2.47 -29.65
CA GLU A 479 -2.41 3.13 -30.91
C GLU A 479 -2.05 4.61 -30.69
N ASP A 480 -2.74 5.24 -29.74
CA ASP A 480 -2.58 6.66 -29.38
C ASP A 480 -1.52 6.90 -28.28
N HIS A 481 -1.16 5.89 -27.50
CA HIS A 481 -0.14 5.96 -26.44
C HIS A 481 0.70 4.68 -26.35
N PRO A 482 1.85 4.62 -27.03
CA PRO A 482 2.77 3.49 -26.91
C PRO A 482 3.51 3.53 -25.56
N THR A 483 2.87 3.10 -24.49
CA THR A 483 3.24 3.36 -23.10
C THR A 483 4.49 2.64 -22.60
N ILE A 484 4.87 1.50 -23.15
CA ILE A 484 6.10 0.77 -22.74
C ILE A 484 7.33 1.29 -23.48
N ARG A 485 7.14 2.02 -24.57
CA ARG A 485 8.20 2.51 -25.44
C ARG A 485 8.73 3.85 -24.97
N GLY A 486 9.32 4.04 -23.90
CA GLY A 486 9.79 5.38 -23.90
C GLY A 486 10.55 5.98 -22.75
N ARG A 487 10.37 5.65 -21.53
CA ARG A 487 11.03 6.38 -20.44
C ARG A 487 11.72 5.50 -19.42
N THR A 488 12.05 4.28 -19.80
CA THR A 488 12.56 3.32 -18.83
C THR A 488 13.73 2.55 -19.40
N LEU A 489 14.52 1.92 -18.55
CA LEU A 489 15.65 1.09 -18.97
C LEU A 489 15.25 0.17 -20.12
N SER A 490 16.04 0.20 -21.16
CA SER A 490 15.92 -0.68 -22.31
C SER A 490 16.09 -2.13 -21.88
N GLU A 491 15.30 -3.03 -22.46
CA GLU A 491 15.53 -4.48 -22.33
C GLU A 491 16.92 -4.93 -22.83
N ASN A 492 17.65 -4.03 -23.46
CA ASN A 492 18.99 -4.28 -23.98
C ASN A 492 20.10 -4.02 -22.95
N CYS A 493 19.77 -3.88 -21.67
CA CYS A 493 20.75 -3.85 -20.60
C CYS A 493 20.70 -5.12 -19.75
N TYR A 494 21.78 -5.41 -19.06
CA TYR A 494 21.91 -6.59 -18.24
C TYR A 494 22.76 -6.33 -16.98
N SER A 495 22.51 -7.13 -15.95
CA SER A 495 23.34 -7.17 -14.74
C SER A 495 24.68 -7.86 -15.04
N THR A 496 25.73 -7.39 -14.39
CA THR A 496 27.05 -8.06 -14.43
C THR A 496 27.00 -9.49 -13.89
N ALA A 497 25.98 -9.82 -13.10
CA ALA A 497 25.74 -11.19 -12.61
C ALA A 497 25.01 -12.10 -13.63
N VAL A 498 24.76 -11.66 -14.88
CA VAL A 498 24.07 -12.45 -15.91
C VAL A 498 24.79 -13.77 -16.26
N THR A 499 26.10 -13.83 -16.07
CA THR A 499 26.88 -15.07 -16.26
C THR A 499 26.49 -16.17 -15.27
N GLU A 500 26.01 -15.80 -14.10
CA GLU A 500 25.54 -16.70 -13.06
C GLU A 500 24.04 -16.98 -13.19
N ASN A 501 23.29 -16.01 -13.74
CA ASN A 501 21.88 -16.13 -13.97
C ASN A 501 21.50 -15.51 -15.34
N LYS A 502 21.25 -16.37 -16.34
CA LYS A 502 20.90 -16.00 -17.73
C LYS A 502 19.65 -15.12 -17.87
N PHE A 503 18.84 -14.99 -16.82
CA PHE A 503 17.61 -14.20 -16.83
C PHE A 503 17.78 -12.74 -16.37
N LEU A 504 19.00 -12.32 -16.00
CA LEU A 504 19.25 -10.95 -15.53
C LEU A 504 19.42 -9.95 -16.70
N TYR A 505 18.46 -9.97 -17.61
CA TYR A 505 18.21 -8.93 -18.60
C TYR A 505 17.10 -8.00 -18.13
N ALA A 506 17.09 -6.75 -18.56
CA ALA A 506 16.24 -5.70 -18.05
C ALA A 506 14.74 -6.02 -18.07
N TYR A 507 14.25 -6.66 -19.12
CA TYR A 507 12.80 -6.96 -19.23
C TYR A 507 12.31 -7.91 -18.13
N ASN A 508 13.20 -8.67 -17.52
CA ASN A 508 12.91 -9.48 -16.34
C ASN A 508 13.17 -8.72 -15.04
N PHE A 509 14.36 -8.10 -14.89
CA PHE A 509 14.80 -7.57 -13.61
C PHE A 509 14.40 -6.11 -13.35
N LYS A 510 13.98 -5.35 -14.36
CA LYS A 510 13.65 -3.93 -14.16
C LYS A 510 12.69 -3.69 -12.99
N PRO A 511 11.58 -4.43 -12.85
CA PRO A 511 10.70 -4.29 -11.70
C PRO A 511 11.34 -4.63 -10.36
N MET A 512 12.48 -5.33 -10.38
CA MET A 512 13.24 -5.68 -9.18
C MET A 512 14.23 -4.58 -8.78
N LEU A 513 14.55 -3.64 -9.64
CA LEU A 513 15.62 -2.67 -9.36
C LEU A 513 15.26 -1.78 -8.17
N ASN A 514 14.04 -1.23 -8.17
CA ASN A 514 13.52 -0.47 -7.03
C ASN A 514 13.43 -1.34 -5.77
N TYR A 515 12.95 -2.59 -5.91
CA TYR A 515 12.83 -3.52 -4.80
C TYR A 515 14.17 -3.79 -4.12
N MET A 516 15.22 -4.08 -4.92
CA MET A 516 16.56 -4.32 -4.41
C MET A 516 17.18 -3.06 -3.81
N GLN A 517 16.96 -1.89 -4.42
CA GLN A 517 17.35 -0.62 -3.83
C GLN A 517 16.72 -0.43 -2.43
N ASN A 518 15.41 -0.63 -2.31
CA ASN A 518 14.70 -0.51 -1.03
C ASN A 518 15.22 -1.52 0.00
N TYR A 519 15.39 -2.77 -0.41
CA TYR A 519 15.92 -3.84 0.45
C TYR A 519 17.31 -3.51 1.02
N TYR A 520 18.24 -3.09 0.17
CA TYR A 520 19.61 -2.76 0.62
C TYR A 520 19.65 -1.45 1.38
N THR A 521 18.84 -0.46 0.99
CA THR A 521 18.70 0.80 1.75
C THR A 521 18.16 0.53 3.15
N ASN A 522 17.15 -0.32 3.29
CA ASN A 522 16.61 -0.72 4.60
C ASN A 522 17.68 -1.37 5.48
N ASN A 523 18.38 -2.38 4.95
CA ASN A 523 19.44 -3.08 5.69
C ASN A 523 20.58 -2.15 6.11
N ASN A 524 20.92 -1.17 5.27
CA ASN A 524 21.96 -0.20 5.57
C ASN A 524 21.52 0.81 6.61
N LEU A 525 20.26 1.31 6.54
CA LEU A 525 19.73 2.23 7.55
C LEU A 525 19.69 1.60 8.93
N VAL A 526 19.30 0.33 9.04
CA VAL A 526 19.34 -0.41 10.32
C VAL A 526 20.75 -0.38 10.92
N LYS A 527 21.80 -0.59 10.09
CA LYS A 527 23.21 -0.57 10.54
C LYS A 527 23.71 0.83 10.86
N ILE A 528 23.21 1.86 10.16
CA ILE A 528 23.63 3.26 10.31
C ILE A 528 22.94 3.89 11.52
N LEU A 529 21.64 3.73 11.66
CA LEU A 529 20.81 4.37 12.65
C LEU A 529 20.64 3.57 13.94
N GLY A 530 20.69 2.23 13.85
CA GLY A 530 20.46 1.33 15.00
C GLY A 530 18.98 1.24 15.43
N THR A 531 18.07 1.88 14.69
CA THR A 531 16.63 1.92 14.96
C THR A 531 15.85 1.46 13.74
N ARG A 532 14.51 1.42 13.87
CA ARG A 532 13.61 1.10 12.75
C ARG A 532 13.78 2.12 11.62
N PRO A 533 14.03 1.67 10.37
CA PRO A 533 14.27 2.58 9.26
C PRO A 533 12.98 3.22 8.75
N PHE A 534 13.11 4.42 8.18
CA PHE A 534 12.08 5.07 7.38
C PHE A 534 12.60 5.28 5.95
N ILE A 535 11.90 4.73 4.98
CA ILE A 535 12.18 4.87 3.56
C ILE A 535 10.88 5.22 2.87
N LEU A 536 10.86 6.31 2.11
CA LEU A 536 9.79 6.63 1.19
C LEU A 536 10.26 6.34 -0.22
N SER A 537 9.54 5.53 -0.99
CA SER A 537 9.92 5.14 -2.35
C SER A 537 8.82 5.47 -3.34
N ARG A 538 9.18 6.05 -4.49
CA ARG A 538 8.24 6.34 -5.58
C ARG A 538 7.81 5.07 -6.29
N SER A 539 8.73 4.33 -6.83
CA SER A 539 8.43 3.07 -7.48
C SER A 539 8.31 1.93 -6.46
N THR A 540 7.36 1.05 -6.72
CA THR A 540 7.03 -0.05 -5.83
C THR A 540 6.84 -1.37 -6.61
N THR A 541 7.08 -2.48 -5.95
CA THR A 541 6.96 -3.83 -6.54
C THR A 541 6.32 -4.77 -5.53
N LEU A 542 5.77 -5.86 -5.99
CA LEU A 542 5.21 -6.92 -5.16
C LEU A 542 6.11 -7.22 -3.95
N SER A 543 5.54 -7.25 -2.76
CA SER A 543 6.27 -7.45 -1.48
C SER A 543 7.10 -6.26 -0.97
N HIS A 544 7.01 -5.11 -1.62
CA HIS A 544 7.74 -3.89 -1.29
C HIS A 544 7.50 -3.40 0.14
N GLY A 545 6.25 -3.49 0.63
CA GLY A 545 5.84 -2.99 1.95
C GLY A 545 6.62 -3.56 3.13
N ARG A 546 7.40 -4.64 2.94
CA ARG A 546 8.30 -5.17 3.96
C ARG A 546 9.50 -4.27 4.27
N TYR A 547 9.80 -3.31 3.40
CA TYR A 547 11.04 -2.52 3.49
C TYR A 547 10.85 -1.03 3.39
N ALA A 548 9.79 -0.56 2.74
CA ALA A 548 9.60 0.86 2.47
C ALA A 548 8.11 1.25 2.44
N PHE A 549 7.88 2.56 2.53
CA PHE A 549 6.59 3.25 2.45
C PHE A 549 6.48 3.95 1.10
N HIS A 550 5.34 4.58 0.81
CA HIS A 550 5.06 5.11 -0.51
C HIS A 550 4.32 6.45 -0.47
N TRP A 551 4.46 7.23 -1.53
CA TRP A 551 3.57 8.33 -1.86
C TRP A 551 3.19 8.27 -3.35
N LEU A 552 2.06 8.86 -3.70
CA LEU A 552 1.46 8.71 -5.03
C LEU A 552 2.11 9.58 -6.12
N GLY A 553 3.26 10.23 -5.86
CA GLY A 553 3.98 11.07 -6.82
C GLY A 553 3.37 12.47 -6.98
N ASP A 554 3.70 13.11 -8.10
CA ASP A 554 3.43 14.51 -8.41
C ASP A 554 1.96 14.74 -8.84
N ASN A 555 1.10 15.10 -7.92
CA ASN A 555 -0.29 15.44 -8.20
C ASN A 555 -0.49 16.93 -8.55
N ASP A 556 -1.61 17.28 -9.14
CA ASP A 556 -1.99 18.67 -9.41
C ASP A 556 -2.81 19.25 -8.23
N SER A 557 -2.67 20.54 -7.97
CA SER A 557 -3.54 21.26 -7.04
C SER A 557 -4.94 21.38 -7.61
N LYS A 558 -5.74 20.29 -7.52
CA LYS A 558 -7.13 20.14 -8.01
C LYS A 558 -7.95 19.27 -7.08
N TYR A 559 -9.25 19.51 -6.99
CA TYR A 559 -10.15 18.65 -6.21
C TYR A 559 -10.27 17.22 -6.76
N GLU A 560 -10.09 17.04 -8.07
CA GLU A 560 -10.09 15.72 -8.70
C GLU A 560 -8.90 14.89 -8.23
N ASP A 561 -7.69 15.47 -8.21
CA ASP A 561 -6.48 14.79 -7.76
C ASP A 561 -6.55 14.53 -6.25
N MET A 562 -7.04 15.51 -5.46
CA MET A 562 -7.30 15.34 -4.04
C MET A 562 -8.22 14.14 -3.76
N ARG A 563 -9.24 13.89 -4.61
CA ARG A 563 -10.15 12.76 -4.50
C ARG A 563 -9.51 11.46 -5.01
N ASN A 564 -8.80 11.51 -6.14
CA ASN A 564 -8.12 10.34 -6.71
C ASN A 564 -7.03 9.81 -5.78
N GLY A 565 -6.39 10.68 -5.00
CA GLY A 565 -5.45 10.29 -3.95
C GLY A 565 -6.03 9.26 -2.97
N LEU A 566 -7.34 9.35 -2.65
CA LEU A 566 -7.99 8.33 -1.81
C LEU A 566 -7.98 6.95 -2.47
N ASN A 567 -8.33 6.87 -3.77
CA ASN A 567 -8.30 5.60 -4.50
C ASN A 567 -6.90 4.97 -4.49
N GLY A 568 -5.86 5.78 -4.70
CA GLY A 568 -4.47 5.34 -4.62
C GLY A 568 -4.09 4.79 -3.24
N ILE A 569 -4.40 5.54 -2.17
CA ILE A 569 -4.11 5.10 -0.80
C ILE A 569 -4.86 3.81 -0.46
N PHE A 570 -6.11 3.62 -0.93
CA PHE A 570 -6.86 2.38 -0.75
C PHE A 570 -6.22 1.20 -1.50
N GLN A 571 -5.73 1.42 -2.73
CA GLN A 571 -5.03 0.40 -3.50
C GLN A 571 -3.78 -0.07 -2.74
N PHE A 572 -3.02 0.84 -2.15
CA PHE A 572 -1.80 0.49 -1.41
C PHE A 572 -2.08 -0.27 -0.10
N GLN A 573 -3.27 -0.15 0.49
CA GLN A 573 -3.68 -1.08 1.55
C GLN A 573 -3.75 -2.53 1.01
N ILE A 574 -4.29 -2.70 -0.21
CA ILE A 574 -4.37 -4.03 -0.86
C ILE A 574 -2.96 -4.56 -1.14
N TYR A 575 -2.05 -3.70 -1.61
CA TYR A 575 -0.68 -4.09 -1.99
C TYR A 575 0.25 -4.34 -0.80
N GLY A 576 -0.23 -4.16 0.44
CA GLY A 576 0.58 -4.34 1.64
C GLY A 576 1.56 -3.20 1.90
N VAL A 577 1.20 -1.96 1.55
CA VAL A 577 1.94 -0.73 1.87
C VAL A 577 1.00 0.27 2.56
N PRO A 578 0.53 -0.02 3.78
CA PRO A 578 -0.51 0.78 4.43
C PRO A 578 -0.06 2.22 4.77
N MET A 579 1.23 2.46 4.93
CA MET A 579 1.77 3.80 5.14
C MET A 579 2.04 4.48 3.79
N THR A 580 0.96 4.93 3.17
CA THR A 580 0.94 5.65 1.89
C THR A 580 0.24 6.98 2.06
N GLY A 581 0.65 7.98 1.30
CA GLY A 581 0.04 9.30 1.26
C GLY A 581 0.12 9.95 -0.10
N ASP A 582 -0.36 11.18 -0.17
CA ASP A 582 -0.40 12.00 -1.35
C ASP A 582 0.26 13.35 -1.05
N ASP A 583 0.74 14.08 -2.05
CA ASP A 583 1.31 15.41 -1.84
C ASP A 583 0.20 16.42 -1.49
N ILE A 584 0.12 16.76 -0.19
CA ILE A 584 -0.94 17.61 0.37
C ILE A 584 -0.81 19.02 -0.18
N CYS A 585 -1.92 19.58 -0.64
CA CYS A 585 -2.10 20.84 -1.36
C CYS A 585 -1.71 20.81 -2.84
N GLY A 586 -1.23 19.66 -3.34
CA GLY A 586 -0.82 19.46 -4.72
C GLY A 586 0.63 19.84 -4.98
N PHE A 587 1.36 18.97 -5.71
CA PHE A 587 2.76 19.21 -6.08
C PHE A 587 2.87 20.19 -7.24
N ASN A 588 2.12 19.94 -8.32
CA ASN A 588 2.06 20.80 -9.49
C ASN A 588 0.96 21.85 -9.36
N ARG A 589 1.06 22.93 -10.11
CA ARG A 589 0.16 24.09 -10.12
C ARG A 589 0.19 24.87 -8.80
N GLU A 590 -0.19 26.12 -8.92
CA GLU A 590 -0.34 27.00 -7.76
C GLU A 590 -1.56 26.59 -6.94
N SER A 591 -1.34 26.38 -5.66
CA SER A 591 -2.40 26.11 -4.69
C SER A 591 -3.02 27.42 -4.19
N TRP A 592 -4.30 27.40 -3.83
CA TRP A 592 -5.00 28.54 -3.24
C TRP A 592 -5.55 28.21 -1.86
N ASP A 593 -5.87 29.25 -1.08
CA ASP A 593 -6.18 29.13 0.33
C ASP A 593 -7.26 28.09 0.65
N GLU A 594 -8.38 28.03 -0.10
CA GLU A 594 -9.46 27.08 0.21
C GLU A 594 -9.11 25.64 -0.14
N ILE A 595 -8.48 25.37 -1.29
CA ILE A 595 -8.14 23.99 -1.66
C ILE A 595 -7.10 23.42 -0.70
N CYS A 596 -6.08 24.24 -0.34
CA CYS A 596 -5.07 23.78 0.60
C CYS A 596 -5.66 23.60 2.01
N ALA A 597 -6.59 24.45 2.45
CA ALA A 597 -7.32 24.26 3.71
C ALA A 597 -8.07 22.92 3.75
N ARG A 598 -8.79 22.59 2.68
CA ARG A 598 -9.52 21.32 2.57
C ARG A 598 -8.58 20.12 2.43
N TRP A 599 -7.51 20.27 1.67
CA TRP A 599 -6.51 19.21 1.53
C TRP A 599 -5.73 18.96 2.81
N MET A 600 -5.37 20.00 3.57
CA MET A 600 -4.80 19.87 4.91
C MET A 600 -5.76 19.19 5.89
N SER A 601 -7.06 19.49 5.81
CA SER A 601 -8.10 18.82 6.62
C SER A 601 -8.27 17.34 6.29
N LEU A 602 -8.07 16.95 5.03
CA LEU A 602 -8.07 15.55 4.60
C LEU A 602 -6.71 14.89 4.90
N GLY A 603 -5.63 15.48 4.40
CA GLY A 603 -4.29 14.89 4.40
C GLY A 603 -3.69 14.73 5.79
N ALA A 604 -4.17 15.52 6.78
CA ALA A 604 -3.84 15.30 8.19
C ALA A 604 -4.26 13.89 8.69
N PHE A 605 -5.12 13.18 7.97
CA PHE A 605 -5.54 11.82 8.32
C PHE A 605 -4.92 10.73 7.43
N PHE A 606 -4.15 11.10 6.41
CA PHE A 606 -3.40 10.10 5.62
C PHE A 606 -2.43 9.33 6.52
N PRO A 607 -2.19 8.04 6.24
CA PRO A 607 -1.16 7.29 6.95
C PRO A 607 0.20 7.99 6.90
N PHE A 608 0.69 8.33 5.71
CA PHE A 608 1.82 9.24 5.48
C PHE A 608 1.29 10.65 5.12
N ALA A 609 1.64 11.67 5.89
CA ALA A 609 1.10 13.02 5.76
C ALA A 609 2.21 14.04 5.51
N ARG A 610 2.40 14.44 4.24
CA ARG A 610 3.42 15.40 3.81
C ARG A 610 2.82 16.50 2.94
N ASN A 611 3.08 17.76 3.30
CA ASN A 611 2.90 18.89 2.38
C ASN A 611 4.15 18.99 1.50
N HIS A 612 3.95 19.03 0.19
CA HIS A 612 5.04 19.10 -0.77
C HIS A 612 4.60 19.77 -2.07
N ASN A 613 5.42 20.66 -2.63
CA ASN A 613 5.16 21.29 -3.93
C ASN A 613 6.42 21.51 -4.76
N SER A 614 6.20 21.79 -6.05
CA SER A 614 7.21 21.90 -7.10
C SER A 614 7.98 23.22 -7.05
N VAL A 615 9.14 23.22 -7.72
CA VAL A 615 9.98 24.38 -7.95
C VAL A 615 9.22 25.48 -8.71
N ASN A 616 9.58 26.75 -8.46
CA ASN A 616 8.97 27.92 -9.09
C ASN A 616 7.48 28.19 -8.76
N LEU A 617 6.89 27.40 -7.88
CA LEU A 617 5.56 27.68 -7.34
C LEU A 617 5.64 28.49 -6.04
N PRO A 618 4.60 29.28 -5.69
CA PRO A 618 4.53 29.96 -4.41
C PRO A 618 4.66 28.98 -3.24
N PRO A 619 5.18 29.44 -2.08
CA PRO A 619 5.13 28.64 -0.86
C PRO A 619 3.69 28.25 -0.51
N GLN A 620 3.52 26.98 -0.07
CA GLN A 620 2.20 26.46 0.35
C GLN A 620 2.21 25.83 1.76
N GLU A 621 3.25 26.08 2.53
CA GLU A 621 3.25 25.80 3.96
C GLU A 621 2.06 26.50 4.61
N PRO A 622 1.37 25.91 5.60
CA PRO A 622 0.11 26.46 6.12
C PRO A 622 0.14 27.93 6.51
N TYR A 623 1.26 28.43 7.01
CA TYR A 623 1.44 29.84 7.39
C TYR A 623 1.66 30.78 6.19
N ALA A 624 2.03 30.26 5.01
CA ALA A 624 2.36 31.08 3.84
C ALA A 624 1.14 31.80 3.24
N PHE A 625 -0.05 31.30 3.48
CA PHE A 625 -1.31 31.91 3.03
C PHE A 625 -1.75 33.12 3.91
N GLY A 626 -1.02 33.38 5.01
CA GLY A 626 -1.29 34.50 5.91
C GLY A 626 -1.96 34.10 7.23
N LEU A 627 -1.92 35.00 8.21
CA LEU A 627 -2.37 34.73 9.59
C LEU A 627 -3.88 34.47 9.70
N GLU A 628 -4.68 35.10 8.84
CA GLU A 628 -6.14 34.98 8.81
C GLU A 628 -6.64 33.97 7.75
N SER A 629 -5.73 33.18 7.16
CA SER A 629 -6.09 32.24 6.10
C SER A 629 -6.88 31.04 6.59
N LYS A 630 -7.71 30.50 5.70
CA LYS A 630 -8.43 29.26 5.90
C LYS A 630 -7.44 28.10 6.10
N THR A 631 -6.36 28.08 5.32
CA THR A 631 -5.31 27.05 5.39
C THR A 631 -4.66 27.00 6.76
N LEU A 632 -4.22 28.12 7.33
CA LEU A 632 -3.57 28.13 8.64
C LEU A 632 -4.50 27.64 9.75
N SER A 633 -5.75 28.13 9.77
CA SER A 633 -6.74 27.77 10.80
C SER A 633 -7.13 26.29 10.71
N SER A 634 -7.45 25.80 9.50
CA SER A 634 -7.79 24.39 9.26
C SER A 634 -6.63 23.44 9.55
N SER A 635 -5.40 23.84 9.17
CA SER A 635 -4.20 23.04 9.46
C SER A 635 -3.94 22.88 10.95
N LYS A 636 -4.08 23.95 11.74
CA LYS A 636 -3.93 23.86 13.20
C LYS A 636 -4.95 22.87 13.79
N LEU A 637 -6.21 22.97 13.38
CA LEU A 637 -7.26 22.08 13.86
C LEU A 637 -6.96 20.62 13.46
N ALA A 638 -6.71 20.36 12.18
CA ALA A 638 -6.51 19.03 11.64
C ALA A 638 -5.26 18.34 12.19
N LEU A 639 -4.14 19.08 12.28
CA LEU A 639 -2.90 18.52 12.83
C LEU A 639 -3.01 18.24 14.33
N ASN A 640 -3.67 19.10 15.12
CA ASN A 640 -3.93 18.78 16.52
C ASN A 640 -4.79 17.51 16.66
N MET A 641 -5.82 17.33 15.84
CA MET A 641 -6.60 16.09 15.82
C MET A 641 -5.74 14.88 15.45
N ARG A 642 -4.91 14.98 14.39
CA ARG A 642 -3.95 13.92 14.03
C ARG A 642 -3.09 13.52 15.22
N TYR A 643 -2.43 14.48 15.84
CA TYR A 643 -1.50 14.23 16.96
C TYR A 643 -2.22 13.61 18.16
N SER A 644 -3.48 13.98 18.42
CA SER A 644 -4.28 13.35 19.47
C SER A 644 -4.54 11.86 19.23
N LEU A 645 -4.47 11.39 17.98
CA LEU A 645 -4.75 10.03 17.55
C LEU A 645 -3.52 9.21 17.15
N LEU A 646 -2.29 9.75 17.22
CA LEU A 646 -1.09 9.03 16.74
C LEU A 646 -0.88 7.69 17.45
N ARG A 647 -1.21 7.55 18.73
CA ARG A 647 -1.14 6.27 19.44
C ARG A 647 -2.15 5.25 18.89
N TYR A 648 -3.33 5.69 18.49
CA TYR A 648 -4.31 4.85 17.81
C TYR A 648 -3.79 4.40 16.43
N TYR A 649 -3.27 5.33 15.61
CA TYR A 649 -2.64 5.02 14.32
C TYR A 649 -1.55 3.96 14.47
N TYR A 650 -0.66 4.18 15.41
CA TYR A 650 0.45 3.25 15.66
C TYR A 650 -0.05 1.86 16.06
N THR A 651 -1.03 1.80 16.95
CA THR A 651 -1.63 0.52 17.38
C THR A 651 -2.24 -0.24 16.21
N GLU A 652 -2.99 0.43 15.35
CA GLU A 652 -3.62 -0.20 14.20
C GLU A 652 -2.60 -0.67 13.14
N LEU A 653 -1.59 0.13 12.83
CA LEU A 653 -0.50 -0.26 11.93
C LEU A 653 0.35 -1.40 12.49
N PHE A 654 0.56 -1.40 13.81
CA PHE A 654 1.25 -2.50 14.48
C PHE A 654 0.49 -3.82 14.30
N LYS A 655 -0.84 -3.82 14.45
CA LYS A 655 -1.69 -4.99 14.22
C LYS A 655 -1.61 -5.51 12.78
N ILE A 656 -1.48 -4.60 11.79
CA ILE A 656 -1.23 -5.01 10.40
C ILE A 656 0.13 -5.71 10.26
N SER A 657 1.17 -5.15 10.86
CA SER A 657 2.51 -5.76 10.83
C SER A 657 2.57 -7.10 11.58
N LEU A 658 1.68 -7.33 12.55
CA LEU A 658 1.49 -8.63 13.22
C LEU A 658 0.66 -9.64 12.38
N GLY A 659 -0.01 -9.19 11.32
CA GLY A 659 -0.92 -10.01 10.53
C GLY A 659 -2.31 -10.22 11.17
N GLU A 660 -2.67 -9.40 12.11
CA GLU A 660 -3.98 -9.45 12.78
C GLU A 660 -5.04 -8.61 12.05
N LYS A 661 -4.61 -7.71 11.18
CA LYS A 661 -5.45 -6.79 10.42
C LYS A 661 -4.94 -6.63 8.99
N GLY A 662 -5.84 -6.46 8.02
CA GLY A 662 -5.48 -6.33 6.61
C GLY A 662 -5.33 -4.88 6.15
N SER A 663 -6.08 -3.94 6.74
CA SER A 663 -6.12 -2.55 6.32
C SER A 663 -6.31 -1.58 7.49
N PHE A 664 -5.77 -0.37 7.33
CA PHE A 664 -5.89 0.71 8.32
C PHE A 664 -6.72 1.89 7.77
N PHE A 665 -6.34 2.39 6.60
CA PHE A 665 -7.02 3.47 5.89
C PHE A 665 -7.86 2.84 4.78
N LYS A 666 -9.16 2.70 4.98
CA LYS A 666 -10.00 1.85 4.13
C LYS A 666 -11.27 2.56 3.66
N PRO A 667 -11.81 2.23 2.47
CA PRO A 667 -13.12 2.71 2.07
C PRO A 667 -14.19 2.13 3.01
N ILE A 668 -15.29 2.83 3.18
CA ILE A 668 -16.43 2.36 4.00
C ILE A 668 -16.90 0.96 3.55
N TYR A 669 -16.80 0.68 2.26
CA TYR A 669 -17.18 -0.61 1.67
C TYR A 669 -16.48 -1.81 2.34
N PHE A 670 -15.23 -1.69 2.77
CA PHE A 670 -14.53 -2.84 3.38
C PHE A 670 -15.15 -3.30 4.70
N GLU A 671 -15.83 -2.42 5.38
CA GLU A 671 -16.52 -2.72 6.64
C GLU A 671 -18.02 -3.00 6.43
N TYR A 672 -18.66 -2.21 5.52
CA TYR A 672 -20.11 -2.24 5.29
C TYR A 672 -20.48 -2.78 3.90
N PHE A 673 -19.75 -3.79 3.41
CA PHE A 673 -19.90 -4.34 2.06
C PHE A 673 -21.28 -4.93 1.74
N LYS A 674 -22.11 -5.19 2.75
CA LYS A 674 -23.51 -5.63 2.59
C LYS A 674 -24.46 -4.47 2.29
N GLU A 675 -24.02 -3.24 2.48
CA GLU A 675 -24.79 -2.04 2.16
C GLU A 675 -24.40 -1.56 0.75
N TYR A 676 -25.32 -1.72 -0.22
CA TYR A 676 -25.03 -1.46 -1.64
C TYR A 676 -24.48 -0.05 -1.92
N ASP A 677 -25.02 0.97 -1.20
CA ASP A 677 -24.63 2.36 -1.42
C ASP A 677 -23.14 2.64 -1.05
N THR A 678 -22.51 1.76 -0.27
CA THR A 678 -21.08 1.92 0.08
C THR A 678 -20.14 1.63 -1.09
N MET A 679 -20.58 0.88 -2.10
CA MET A 679 -19.80 0.52 -3.27
C MET A 679 -19.78 1.62 -4.34
N THR A 680 -20.82 2.46 -4.42
CA THR A 680 -21.02 3.38 -5.54
C THR A 680 -20.15 4.64 -5.49
N ASN A 681 -19.64 5.02 -4.31
CA ASN A 681 -18.86 6.25 -4.11
C ASN A 681 -17.74 6.00 -3.09
N MET A 682 -16.83 5.08 -3.39
CA MET A 682 -15.80 4.67 -2.44
C MET A 682 -14.82 5.79 -2.07
N ALA A 683 -14.51 6.69 -3.00
CA ALA A 683 -13.61 7.82 -2.77
C ALA A 683 -14.28 9.08 -2.21
N GLU A 684 -15.50 9.00 -1.67
CA GLU A 684 -16.19 10.12 -1.02
C GLU A 684 -15.94 10.17 0.50
N SER A 685 -15.41 9.07 1.06
CA SER A 685 -15.23 8.91 2.50
C SER A 685 -14.27 7.77 2.80
N PHE A 686 -13.79 7.71 4.02
CA PHE A 686 -12.90 6.64 4.44
C PHE A 686 -13.03 6.35 5.93
N MET A 687 -12.55 5.18 6.32
CA MET A 687 -12.39 4.83 7.72
C MET A 687 -10.91 4.81 8.12
N ILE A 688 -10.65 5.18 9.36
CA ILE A 688 -9.36 4.98 10.02
C ILE A 688 -9.53 3.90 11.07
N GLY A 689 -8.89 2.77 10.84
CA GLY A 689 -9.13 1.56 11.63
C GLY A 689 -10.60 1.21 11.62
N ASP A 690 -11.12 0.77 12.77
CA ASP A 690 -12.52 0.42 12.95
C ASP A 690 -13.32 1.50 13.70
N ALA A 691 -12.61 2.49 14.27
CA ALA A 691 -13.21 3.45 15.19
C ALA A 691 -13.73 4.74 14.55
N PHE A 692 -13.24 5.12 13.37
CA PHE A 692 -13.56 6.42 12.78
C PHE A 692 -14.05 6.33 11.35
N ILE A 693 -15.03 7.17 11.02
CA ILE A 693 -15.40 7.50 9.64
C ILE A 693 -15.19 8.99 9.40
N ILE A 694 -14.65 9.34 8.23
CA ILE A 694 -14.31 10.72 7.87
C ILE A 694 -14.90 11.03 6.49
N TYR A 695 -15.47 12.23 6.37
CA TYR A 695 -16.08 12.75 5.16
C TYR A 695 -15.36 14.03 4.71
N PRO A 696 -14.46 13.95 3.73
CA PRO A 696 -13.79 15.12 3.15
C PRO A 696 -14.76 15.95 2.29
N VAL A 697 -14.38 17.18 2.01
CA VAL A 697 -15.09 18.08 1.10
C VAL A 697 -14.26 18.31 -0.15
N PHE A 698 -14.68 17.77 -1.28
CA PHE A 698 -13.99 17.85 -2.59
C PHE A 698 -14.56 18.94 -3.51
N LYS A 699 -14.93 20.07 -2.97
CA LYS A 699 -15.59 21.12 -3.73
C LYS A 699 -15.29 22.49 -3.16
N ASN A 700 -15.10 23.48 -4.06
CA ASN A 700 -14.92 24.86 -3.68
C ASN A 700 -16.27 25.51 -3.31
N GLU A 701 -16.25 26.47 -2.38
CA GLU A 701 -17.37 27.33 -2.02
C GLU A 701 -18.70 26.58 -1.92
N THR A 702 -18.74 25.50 -1.14
CA THR A 702 -19.96 24.72 -0.94
C THR A 702 -20.49 24.87 0.47
N ASP A 703 -21.82 25.07 0.58
CA ASP A 703 -22.51 25.16 1.87
C ASP A 703 -22.72 23.77 2.49
N ASP A 704 -23.01 22.76 1.65
CA ASP A 704 -23.35 21.42 2.09
C ASP A 704 -22.78 20.33 1.18
N ILE A 705 -22.54 19.16 1.77
CA ILE A 705 -22.22 17.91 1.06
C ILE A 705 -23.22 16.82 1.43
N ASN A 706 -23.60 16.01 0.45
CA ASN A 706 -24.48 14.84 0.66
C ASN A 706 -23.63 13.57 0.60
N VAL A 707 -23.60 12.83 1.70
CA VAL A 707 -22.79 11.63 1.85
C VAL A 707 -23.61 10.45 2.33
N TYR A 708 -23.14 9.22 2.08
CA TYR A 708 -23.74 8.02 2.62
C TYR A 708 -23.15 7.71 4.00
N MET A 709 -24.00 7.54 5.02
CA MET A 709 -23.61 7.14 6.36
C MET A 709 -24.18 5.75 6.67
N PRO A 710 -23.32 4.75 6.96
CA PRO A 710 -23.75 3.37 7.22
C PRO A 710 -24.64 3.25 8.45
N LYS A 711 -25.38 2.13 8.51
CA LYS A 711 -26.17 1.78 9.69
C LYS A 711 -25.24 1.39 10.83
N ASP A 712 -24.99 2.32 11.74
CA ASP A 712 -24.24 2.07 12.98
C ASP A 712 -24.51 3.18 14.01
N ASP A 713 -23.80 3.13 15.12
CA ASP A 713 -23.76 4.17 16.15
C ASP A 713 -22.66 5.17 15.83
N TRP A 714 -23.02 6.42 15.64
CA TRP A 714 -22.07 7.49 15.30
C TRP A 714 -22.14 8.65 16.28
N SER A 715 -21.00 9.07 16.78
CA SER A 715 -20.83 10.26 17.63
C SER A 715 -19.77 11.18 17.06
N ILE A 716 -19.95 12.48 17.16
CA ILE A 716 -19.02 13.49 16.63
C ILE A 716 -17.72 13.49 17.44
N PHE A 717 -16.56 13.42 16.77
CA PHE A 717 -15.25 13.55 17.42
C PHE A 717 -14.81 15.03 17.45
N PRO A 718 -14.20 15.53 18.54
CA PRO A 718 -13.96 14.86 19.81
C PRO A 718 -15.06 15.10 20.86
N SER A 719 -16.14 15.83 20.51
CA SER A 719 -17.16 16.27 21.47
C SER A 719 -17.92 15.09 22.11
N GLY A 720 -18.10 13.99 21.36
CA GLY A 720 -18.88 12.82 21.76
C GLY A 720 -20.40 13.02 21.63
N GLU A 721 -20.85 14.13 21.04
CA GLU A 721 -22.25 14.34 20.73
C GLU A 721 -22.79 13.23 19.83
N ILE A 722 -23.93 12.66 20.19
CA ILE A 722 -24.54 11.57 19.45
C ILE A 722 -25.13 12.11 18.15
N TYR A 723 -24.66 11.63 17.01
CA TYR A 723 -25.15 11.99 15.69
C TYR A 723 -26.20 11.02 15.17
N LYS A 724 -25.91 9.71 15.21
CA LYS A 724 -26.82 8.63 14.82
C LYS A 724 -26.76 7.49 15.84
N SER A 725 -27.84 6.71 15.93
CA SER A 725 -27.89 5.50 16.73
C SER A 725 -28.51 4.38 15.90
N LYS A 726 -27.87 3.21 15.84
CA LYS A 726 -28.28 2.09 15.01
C LYS A 726 -29.67 1.52 15.33
N GLY A 727 -30.19 1.78 16.54
CA GLY A 727 -31.55 1.44 16.91
C GLY A 727 -32.59 2.21 16.06
N ASP A 728 -32.32 3.47 15.75
CA ASP A 728 -33.20 4.38 15.00
C ASP A 728 -32.68 4.64 13.57
N TRP A 729 -31.38 4.56 13.34
CA TRP A 729 -30.74 4.81 12.06
C TRP A 729 -30.60 3.52 11.24
N LYS A 730 -31.05 3.55 10.00
CA LYS A 730 -31.04 2.39 9.07
C LYS A 730 -29.94 2.43 8.01
N GLY A 731 -29.07 3.41 8.06
CA GLY A 731 -28.17 3.76 6.98
C GLY A 731 -28.85 4.64 5.93
N GLY A 732 -28.11 5.45 5.23
CA GLY A 732 -28.63 6.30 4.18
C GLY A 732 -27.88 7.62 3.98
N LYS A 733 -28.43 8.48 3.13
CA LYS A 733 -27.85 9.79 2.83
C LYS A 733 -28.06 10.77 3.98
N VAL A 734 -27.01 11.51 4.31
CA VAL A 734 -27.03 12.63 5.26
C VAL A 734 -26.43 13.86 4.60
N THR A 735 -26.89 15.04 5.02
CA THR A 735 -26.29 16.31 4.61
C THR A 735 -25.38 16.82 5.72
N LEU A 736 -24.12 17.10 5.37
CA LEU A 736 -23.10 17.66 6.25
C LEU A 736 -22.73 19.07 5.76
N SER A 737 -22.26 19.93 6.67
CA SER A 737 -21.81 21.28 6.31
C SER A 737 -20.59 21.24 5.39
N GLY A 738 -20.57 22.08 4.37
CA GLY A 738 -19.41 22.28 3.50
C GLY A 738 -18.40 23.32 4.02
N GLU A 739 -18.57 23.81 5.23
CA GLU A 739 -17.71 24.84 5.81
C GLU A 739 -16.30 24.31 6.05
N TYR A 740 -15.26 25.05 5.62
CA TYR A 740 -13.86 24.64 5.71
C TYR A 740 -13.32 24.48 7.14
N SER A 741 -13.95 25.16 8.12
CA SER A 741 -13.59 25.10 9.54
C SER A 741 -14.08 23.81 10.24
N ILE A 742 -14.87 22.99 9.56
CA ILE A 742 -15.46 21.77 10.09
C ILE A 742 -14.82 20.56 9.42
N ILE A 743 -14.27 19.67 10.23
CA ILE A 743 -13.78 18.36 9.79
C ILE A 743 -14.79 17.31 10.28
N HIS A 744 -15.43 16.62 9.34
CA HIS A 744 -16.44 15.63 9.66
C HIS A 744 -15.84 14.29 10.05
N ILE A 745 -15.61 14.11 11.34
CA ILE A 745 -15.09 12.88 11.94
C ILE A 745 -16.13 12.34 12.92
N PHE A 746 -16.50 11.09 12.75
CA PHE A 746 -17.44 10.40 13.61
C PHE A 746 -16.79 9.17 14.22
N MET A 747 -17.01 9.00 15.53
CA MET A 747 -16.60 7.84 16.32
C MET A 747 -17.70 6.78 16.24
N ARG A 748 -17.29 5.53 16.02
CA ARG A 748 -18.18 4.37 15.98
C ARG A 748 -18.46 3.82 17.36
N GLY A 749 -19.69 3.39 17.61
CA GLY A 749 -20.06 2.61 18.79
C GLY A 749 -19.37 1.23 18.84
N GLY A 750 -19.22 0.69 20.05
CA GLY A 750 -18.52 -0.58 20.27
C GLY A 750 -16.99 -0.46 20.33
N GLN A 751 -16.42 0.74 20.29
CA GLN A 751 -14.97 0.97 20.19
C GLN A 751 -14.36 1.52 21.49
N ILE A 752 -13.10 1.13 21.74
CA ILE A 752 -12.21 1.75 22.73
C ILE A 752 -10.92 2.11 22.02
N PHE A 753 -10.48 3.35 22.15
CA PHE A 753 -9.22 3.78 21.53
C PHE A 753 -8.43 4.76 22.39
N PRO A 754 -7.07 4.74 22.28
CA PRO A 754 -6.22 5.70 22.96
C PRO A 754 -6.35 7.10 22.33
N HIS A 755 -6.36 8.10 23.19
CA HIS A 755 -6.38 9.51 22.85
C HIS A 755 -5.36 10.27 23.70
N GLN A 756 -4.73 11.28 23.14
CA GLN A 756 -3.84 12.17 23.89
C GLN A 756 -4.31 13.63 23.74
N ASN A 757 -4.42 14.34 24.84
CA ASN A 757 -4.95 15.69 24.84
C ASN A 757 -3.97 16.68 24.21
N THR A 758 -4.29 17.18 23.03
CA THR A 758 -3.55 18.21 22.29
C THR A 758 -4.23 19.58 22.29
N GLU A 759 -5.45 19.67 22.88
CA GLU A 759 -6.23 20.92 22.90
C GLU A 759 -5.76 21.86 24.02
N SER A 760 -5.38 21.31 25.17
CA SER A 760 -5.01 22.10 26.35
C SER A 760 -3.62 22.74 26.27
N LYS A 761 -2.74 22.23 25.38
CA LYS A 761 -1.40 22.75 25.16
C LYS A 761 -0.87 22.39 23.79
N PHE A 762 0.03 23.19 23.26
CA PHE A 762 0.73 22.91 22.01
C PHE A 762 1.66 21.69 22.14
N ILE A 763 1.50 20.72 21.25
CA ILE A 763 2.35 19.54 21.09
C ILE A 763 3.19 19.74 19.82
N PRO A 764 4.49 20.04 19.91
CA PRO A 764 5.28 20.39 18.74
C PRO A 764 5.60 19.22 17.81
N ASN A 765 5.75 18.01 18.35
CA ASN A 765 6.11 16.81 17.60
C ASN A 765 5.69 15.54 18.35
N SER A 766 5.82 14.40 17.71
CA SER A 766 5.44 13.08 18.26
C SER A 766 6.23 12.71 19.53
N ASN A 767 7.50 13.12 19.63
CA ASN A 767 8.30 12.89 20.85
C ASN A 767 7.71 13.62 22.08
N ALA A 768 7.05 14.76 21.87
CA ALA A 768 6.36 15.45 22.97
C ALA A 768 5.15 14.67 23.49
N LEU A 769 4.48 13.86 22.64
CA LEU A 769 3.37 12.99 23.06
C LEU A 769 3.83 11.91 24.04
N HIS A 770 5.05 11.40 23.91
CA HIS A 770 5.60 10.42 24.85
C HIS A 770 5.74 10.97 26.28
N LYS A 771 5.68 12.29 26.43
CA LYS A 771 5.70 12.98 27.73
C LYS A 771 4.32 13.21 28.32
N GLU A 772 3.27 12.91 27.59
CA GLU A 772 1.87 13.05 27.97
C GLU A 772 1.28 11.69 28.34
N LYS A 773 0.39 11.68 29.32
CA LYS A 773 -0.39 10.49 29.69
C LYS A 773 -1.49 10.25 28.65
N THR A 774 -1.83 9.01 28.47
CA THR A 774 -2.90 8.59 27.53
C THR A 774 -4.27 8.58 28.21
N GLU A 775 -5.26 9.05 27.49
CA GLU A 775 -6.68 8.87 27.82
C GLU A 775 -7.24 7.67 27.06
N LEU A 776 -8.26 7.00 27.59
CA LEU A 776 -9.06 6.02 26.86
C LEU A 776 -10.43 6.60 26.57
N TYR A 777 -10.81 6.63 25.32
CA TYR A 777 -12.16 6.94 24.88
C TYR A 777 -12.93 5.63 24.70
N ILE A 778 -14.04 5.50 25.40
CA ILE A 778 -14.86 4.29 25.47
C ILE A 778 -16.26 4.63 24.96
N ILE A 779 -16.67 3.99 23.86
CA ILE A 779 -17.92 4.27 23.18
C ILE A 779 -18.71 2.96 23.08
N PRO A 780 -19.48 2.61 24.09
CA PRO A 780 -20.26 1.39 24.07
C PRO A 780 -21.30 1.40 22.94
N ASP A 781 -21.50 0.24 22.36
CA ASP A 781 -22.55 0.00 21.39
C ASP A 781 -23.94 0.13 22.02
N SER A 782 -24.88 0.77 21.33
CA SER A 782 -26.20 1.10 21.90
C SER A 782 -27.13 -0.10 22.14
N GLU A 783 -26.86 -1.25 21.50
CA GLU A 783 -27.68 -2.46 21.64
C GLU A 783 -27.02 -3.50 22.54
N SER A 784 -25.73 -3.78 22.30
CA SER A 784 -24.98 -4.80 23.07
C SER A 784 -24.37 -4.28 24.37
N HIS A 785 -24.20 -2.96 24.49
CA HIS A 785 -23.52 -2.26 25.59
C HIS A 785 -22.06 -2.67 25.79
N VAL A 786 -21.43 -3.23 24.75
CA VAL A 786 -20.04 -3.67 24.74
C VAL A 786 -19.17 -2.65 24.00
N ALA A 787 -17.92 -2.47 24.45
CA ALA A 787 -16.90 -1.79 23.70
C ALA A 787 -15.57 -2.55 23.80
N LYS A 788 -14.79 -2.56 22.71
CA LYS A 788 -13.49 -3.24 22.65
C LYS A 788 -12.45 -2.35 21.99
N GLY A 789 -11.19 -2.62 22.28
CA GLY A 789 -10.09 -1.92 21.64
C GLY A 789 -8.74 -2.38 22.13
N ASP A 790 -7.71 -1.72 21.65
CA ASP A 790 -6.33 -2.12 21.83
C ASP A 790 -5.42 -0.93 22.09
N ILE A 791 -4.26 -1.21 22.71
CA ILE A 791 -3.14 -0.27 22.74
C ILE A 791 -1.82 -1.04 22.68
N ILE A 792 -0.87 -0.51 21.90
CA ILE A 792 0.45 -1.10 21.76
C ILE A 792 1.54 -0.03 21.99
N PHE A 793 2.60 -0.43 22.70
CA PHE A 793 3.79 0.39 22.95
C PHE A 793 5.07 -0.41 22.69
N ASP A 794 6.08 0.25 22.13
CA ASP A 794 7.44 -0.29 21.99
C ASP A 794 8.48 0.83 22.04
N ASN A 795 9.75 0.49 21.90
CA ASN A 795 10.88 1.42 21.92
C ASN A 795 11.45 1.74 20.52
N ASP A 796 10.69 1.56 19.44
CA ASP A 796 11.15 1.74 18.06
C ASP A 796 12.39 0.90 17.66
N GLU A 797 12.62 -0.23 18.33
CA GLU A 797 13.67 -1.16 17.94
C GLU A 797 13.35 -1.80 16.59
N TYR A 798 14.36 -2.07 15.77
CA TYR A 798 14.19 -2.62 14.42
C TYR A 798 13.42 -3.96 14.40
N ASP A 799 13.74 -4.86 15.31
CA ASP A 799 13.22 -6.22 15.33
C ASP A 799 12.22 -6.47 16.47
N THR A 800 11.53 -5.42 16.92
CA THR A 800 10.54 -5.45 18.00
C THR A 800 9.55 -6.60 17.89
N ILE A 801 8.95 -6.78 16.70
CA ILE A 801 7.95 -7.84 16.46
C ILE A 801 8.61 -9.21 16.55
N LYS A 802 9.76 -9.40 15.92
CA LYS A 802 10.49 -10.70 15.93
C LYS A 802 10.96 -11.10 17.33
N LYS A 803 11.31 -10.12 18.15
CA LYS A 803 11.72 -10.34 19.54
C LYS A 803 10.57 -10.36 20.52
N GLU A 804 9.34 -10.10 20.07
CA GLU A 804 8.14 -9.94 20.91
C GLU A 804 8.37 -8.88 22.02
N ASN A 805 9.12 -7.80 21.70
CA ASN A 805 9.51 -6.78 22.66
C ASN A 805 8.62 -5.54 22.59
N TYR A 806 7.35 -5.73 22.94
CA TYR A 806 6.32 -4.68 22.96
C TYR A 806 5.27 -4.97 24.03
N TYR A 807 4.59 -3.94 24.53
CA TYR A 807 3.37 -4.09 25.31
C TYR A 807 2.18 -4.15 24.37
N TYR A 808 1.29 -5.13 24.59
CA TYR A 808 0.03 -5.24 23.88
C TYR A 808 -1.09 -5.57 24.87
N ILE A 809 -2.08 -4.68 24.96
CA ILE A 809 -3.17 -4.75 25.92
C ILE A 809 -4.50 -4.64 25.20
N HIS A 810 -5.38 -5.63 25.39
CA HIS A 810 -6.77 -5.60 24.99
C HIS A 810 -7.64 -4.95 26.05
N PHE A 811 -8.59 -4.13 25.61
CA PHE A 811 -9.65 -3.58 26.42
C PHE A 811 -10.97 -4.24 26.06
N ASN A 812 -11.75 -4.59 27.08
CA ASN A 812 -13.13 -5.07 26.93
C ASN A 812 -14.01 -4.45 28.00
N PHE A 813 -14.97 -3.63 27.57
CA PHE A 813 -16.02 -3.09 28.44
C PHE A 813 -17.30 -3.88 28.23
N GLU A 814 -17.77 -4.53 29.29
CA GLU A 814 -19.01 -5.29 29.31
C GLU A 814 -19.53 -5.39 30.75
N ASN A 815 -20.86 -5.38 30.96
CA ASN A 815 -21.49 -5.55 32.29
C ASN A 815 -20.92 -4.61 33.38
N ASN A 816 -20.67 -3.34 33.01
CA ASN A 816 -20.11 -2.30 33.90
C ASN A 816 -18.66 -2.57 34.36
N ILE A 817 -17.94 -3.43 33.65
CA ILE A 817 -16.55 -3.76 33.94
C ILE A 817 -15.71 -3.48 32.71
N LEU A 818 -14.71 -2.65 32.87
CA LEU A 818 -13.65 -2.46 31.85
C LEU A 818 -12.44 -3.30 32.24
N LYS A 819 -12.13 -4.33 31.48
CA LYS A 819 -10.97 -5.21 31.65
C LYS A 819 -9.79 -4.73 30.86
N PHE A 820 -8.60 -5.01 31.36
CA PHE A 820 -7.29 -4.75 30.74
C PHE A 820 -6.56 -6.09 30.61
N ASP A 821 -6.66 -6.75 29.48
CA ASP A 821 -6.07 -8.06 29.25
C ASP A 821 -4.72 -7.92 28.54
N ILE A 822 -3.64 -8.35 29.19
CA ILE A 822 -2.29 -8.31 28.63
C ILE A 822 -2.16 -9.45 27.62
N VAL A 823 -1.96 -9.10 26.34
CA VAL A 823 -1.67 -10.05 25.24
C VAL A 823 -0.18 -10.33 25.20
N ASN A 824 0.62 -9.27 25.26
CA ASN A 824 2.07 -9.37 25.31
C ASN A 824 2.67 -8.36 26.28
N SER A 825 3.78 -8.71 26.92
CA SER A 825 4.50 -7.86 27.85
C SER A 825 5.96 -7.69 27.43
N MET A 826 6.40 -6.45 27.39
CA MET A 826 7.73 -6.05 26.97
C MET A 826 8.82 -6.57 27.93
N ASN A 827 9.93 -7.07 27.40
CA ASN A 827 11.07 -7.53 28.19
C ASN A 827 12.01 -6.39 28.58
N SER A 828 11.95 -5.24 27.90
CA SER A 828 12.72 -4.05 28.21
C SER A 828 11.88 -2.98 28.93
N LEU A 829 12.53 -2.07 29.64
CA LEU A 829 11.84 -1.02 30.35
C LEU A 829 11.31 0.04 29.37
N TYR A 830 10.00 0.29 29.39
CA TYR A 830 9.38 1.41 28.70
C TYR A 830 9.16 2.56 29.69
N GLU A 831 9.87 3.67 29.48
CA GLU A 831 9.91 4.78 30.46
C GLU A 831 9.05 5.99 30.07
N ASN A 832 8.46 6.00 28.88
CA ASN A 832 7.65 7.13 28.41
C ASN A 832 6.36 7.28 29.24
N LYS A 833 5.85 8.51 29.35
CA LYS A 833 4.66 8.77 30.17
C LYS A 833 3.35 8.38 29.51
N ASP A 834 3.32 8.15 28.22
CA ASP A 834 2.13 7.75 27.50
C ASP A 834 1.61 6.35 27.89
N ILE A 835 2.43 5.51 28.56
CA ILE A 835 1.99 4.23 29.18
C ILE A 835 1.12 4.45 30.44
N TYR A 836 1.04 5.67 30.98
CA TYR A 836 0.19 5.97 32.13
C TYR A 836 -1.20 6.39 31.69
N VAL A 837 -2.22 5.82 32.30
CA VAL A 837 -3.62 6.21 32.08
C VAL A 837 -3.92 7.49 32.84
N SER A 838 -4.46 8.49 32.16
CA SER A 838 -4.90 9.74 32.79
C SER A 838 -6.41 9.81 33.01
N ILE A 839 -7.19 9.48 31.99
CA ILE A 839 -8.66 9.61 31.99
C ILE A 839 -9.25 8.39 31.30
N LEU A 840 -10.34 7.88 31.86
CA LEU A 840 -11.27 7.00 31.19
C LEU A 840 -12.51 7.84 30.85
N LYS A 841 -12.76 8.11 29.58
CA LYS A 841 -13.88 8.94 29.12
C LYS A 841 -14.91 8.11 28.38
N PHE A 842 -16.10 8.06 28.89
CA PHE A 842 -17.23 7.30 28.38
C PHE A 842 -18.21 8.18 27.66
N PHE A 843 -18.67 7.72 26.50
CA PHE A 843 -19.65 8.40 25.66
C PHE A 843 -20.92 7.56 25.52
N ARG A 844 -22.03 8.16 25.06
CA ARG A 844 -23.32 7.48 24.75
C ARG A 844 -23.96 6.79 25.98
N MET A 845 -23.75 7.28 27.17
CA MET A 845 -24.15 6.61 28.41
C MET A 845 -25.67 6.54 28.63
N LYS A 846 -26.45 7.41 28.00
CA LYS A 846 -27.95 7.34 28.07
C LYS A 846 -28.52 6.03 27.51
N TYR A 847 -27.83 5.36 26.58
CA TYR A 847 -28.27 4.08 26.04
C TYR A 847 -27.94 2.89 26.93
N ILE A 848 -26.97 3.03 27.85
CA ILE A 848 -26.52 1.93 28.73
C ILE A 848 -27.38 1.83 29.98
N SER A 849 -27.91 2.92 30.47
CA SER A 849 -28.71 2.88 31.66
C SER A 849 -29.70 4.03 31.81
N GLU A 850 -30.95 3.82 31.49
CA GLU A 850 -32.03 4.67 32.00
C GLU A 850 -32.16 4.60 33.55
N LYS A 851 -31.48 3.66 34.22
CA LYS A 851 -31.66 3.36 35.65
C LYS A 851 -30.41 3.43 36.51
N ALA A 852 -29.22 3.48 36.00
CA ALA A 852 -27.98 3.47 36.81
C ALA A 852 -27.05 4.61 36.45
N LYS A 853 -27.20 5.76 37.08
CA LYS A 853 -26.11 6.71 37.15
C LYS A 853 -25.06 6.08 38.09
N TYR A 854 -23.87 5.79 37.56
CA TYR A 854 -22.76 5.34 38.41
C TYR A 854 -22.22 6.52 39.19
N ASP A 855 -21.90 6.33 40.46
CA ASP A 855 -21.31 7.41 41.27
C ASP A 855 -19.83 7.16 41.52
N MET A 856 -19.40 5.92 41.46
CA MET A 856 -18.07 5.46 41.80
C MET A 856 -17.47 4.51 40.76
N ALA A 857 -16.16 4.55 40.66
CA ALA A 857 -15.33 3.58 39.94
C ALA A 857 -14.35 2.94 40.94
N ARG A 858 -14.25 1.62 40.96
CA ARG A 858 -13.25 0.86 41.70
C ARG A 858 -12.23 0.32 40.69
N ILE A 859 -10.98 0.77 40.84
CA ILE A 859 -9.86 0.30 40.04
C ILE A 859 -9.20 -0.85 40.83
N GLU A 860 -9.07 -1.97 40.20
CA GLU A 860 -8.38 -3.14 40.72
C GLU A 860 -7.07 -3.35 39.99
N TYR A 861 -5.99 -3.40 40.75
CA TYR A 861 -4.65 -3.65 40.24
C TYR A 861 -4.29 -5.13 40.28
N ARG A 862 -3.45 -5.60 39.40
CA ARG A 862 -2.97 -6.99 39.33
C ARG A 862 -2.27 -7.45 40.61
N ASN A 863 -1.72 -6.54 41.38
CA ASN A 863 -1.07 -6.81 42.65
C ASN A 863 -2.08 -6.95 43.84
N GLY A 864 -3.38 -6.94 43.57
CA GLY A 864 -4.46 -7.09 44.57
C GLY A 864 -4.83 -5.78 45.29
N LYS A 865 -4.19 -4.65 45.01
CA LYS A 865 -4.59 -3.34 45.53
C LYS A 865 -5.84 -2.85 44.81
N ALA A 866 -6.57 -1.93 45.44
CA ALA A 866 -7.68 -1.24 44.80
C ALA A 866 -7.70 0.25 45.16
N ALA A 867 -8.25 1.05 44.26
CA ALA A 867 -8.52 2.48 44.49
C ALA A 867 -9.99 2.76 44.15
N HIS A 868 -10.60 3.72 44.84
CA HIS A 868 -11.95 4.20 44.55
C HIS A 868 -11.92 5.65 44.12
N LEU A 869 -12.61 5.97 43.04
CA LEU A 869 -12.68 7.29 42.45
C LEU A 869 -14.15 7.67 42.21
N LEU A 870 -14.39 8.98 42.33
CA LEU A 870 -15.67 9.57 41.94
C LEU A 870 -15.79 9.66 40.42
N ILE A 871 -16.98 9.44 39.91
CA ILE A 871 -17.33 9.67 38.53
C ILE A 871 -17.74 11.11 38.33
N GLN A 872 -17.14 11.75 37.33
CA GLN A 872 -17.49 13.10 36.95
C GLN A 872 -18.37 13.06 35.71
N TYR A 873 -19.60 13.53 35.82
CA TYR A 873 -20.47 13.72 34.66
C TYR A 873 -20.15 15.04 33.96
N ILE A 874 -19.90 14.97 32.66
CA ILE A 874 -19.73 16.15 31.76
C ILE A 874 -21.10 16.53 31.20
N SER A 875 -21.90 15.51 30.82
CA SER A 875 -23.30 15.65 30.40
C SER A 875 -24.07 14.38 30.75
N ASP A 876 -25.35 14.29 30.39
CA ASP A 876 -26.14 13.06 30.58
C ASP A 876 -25.61 11.88 29.76
N ASP A 877 -24.88 12.15 28.70
CA ASP A 877 -24.31 11.15 27.78
C ASP A 877 -22.82 10.87 27.97
N ILE A 878 -22.14 11.71 28.77
CA ILE A 878 -20.67 11.66 28.89
C ILE A 878 -20.27 11.73 30.35
N PHE A 879 -19.48 10.75 30.79
CA PHE A 879 -18.79 10.84 32.05
C PHE A 879 -17.29 10.49 31.92
N GLN A 880 -16.51 10.87 32.92
CA GLN A 880 -15.12 10.50 33.02
C GLN A 880 -14.71 10.09 34.44
N VAL A 881 -13.64 9.28 34.48
CA VAL A 881 -12.92 8.93 35.71
C VAL A 881 -11.50 9.43 35.60
N ASP A 882 -11.10 10.33 36.49
CA ASP A 882 -9.75 10.91 36.49
C ASP A 882 -8.78 10.04 37.31
N LEU A 883 -7.84 9.41 36.61
CA LEU A 883 -6.76 8.59 37.14
C LEU A 883 -5.42 9.35 37.23
N SER A 884 -5.37 10.60 36.83
CA SER A 884 -4.12 11.38 36.70
C SER A 884 -3.25 11.39 37.96
N LYS A 885 -3.86 11.34 39.15
CA LYS A 885 -3.17 11.34 40.44
C LYS A 885 -2.67 9.95 40.87
N LEU A 886 -3.18 8.87 40.28
CA LEU A 886 -2.81 7.51 40.66
C LEU A 886 -1.49 7.07 40.05
N ASN A 887 -1.05 7.71 38.95
CA ASN A 887 0.09 7.28 38.14
C ASN A 887 0.05 5.78 37.80
N ALA A 888 -1.13 5.29 37.45
CA ALA A 888 -1.36 3.91 37.09
C ALA A 888 -0.93 3.64 35.64
N LYS A 889 -0.11 2.61 35.45
CA LYS A 889 0.25 2.13 34.11
C LYS A 889 -0.84 1.20 33.58
N PHE A 890 -0.96 1.11 32.25
CA PHE A 890 -1.92 0.23 31.59
C PHE A 890 -1.74 -1.24 31.98
N ASP A 891 -0.50 -1.70 32.09
CA ASP A 891 -0.17 -3.09 32.46
C ASP A 891 -0.36 -3.42 33.94
N GLU A 892 -0.47 -2.41 34.82
CA GLU A 892 -0.72 -2.57 36.24
C GLU A 892 -2.19 -2.78 36.58
N ILE A 893 -3.10 -2.22 35.73
CA ILE A 893 -4.55 -2.31 35.95
C ILE A 893 -5.07 -3.67 35.47
N ALA A 894 -5.86 -4.35 36.31
CA ALA A 894 -6.59 -5.55 35.93
C ALA A 894 -7.97 -5.23 35.38
N GLN A 895 -8.73 -4.42 36.13
CA GLN A 895 -10.08 -4.00 35.72
C GLN A 895 -10.54 -2.74 36.44
N VAL A 896 -11.56 -2.11 35.88
CA VAL A 896 -12.29 -0.99 36.50
C VAL A 896 -13.78 -1.35 36.58
N ILE A 897 -14.35 -1.33 37.78
CA ILE A 897 -15.75 -1.68 38.06
C ILE A 897 -16.52 -0.40 38.36
N PHE A 898 -17.62 -0.18 37.64
CA PHE A 898 -18.50 0.95 37.82
C PHE A 898 -19.76 0.58 38.61
N PHE A 899 -20.07 1.33 39.64
CA PHE A 899 -21.19 1.00 40.55
C PHE A 899 -21.83 2.27 41.14
N LYS A 900 -23.03 2.11 41.67
CA LYS A 900 -23.73 3.13 42.45
C LYS A 900 -23.39 2.96 43.93
N ASN A 901 -22.99 4.05 44.60
CA ASN A 901 -22.77 4.03 46.02
C ASN A 901 -24.15 4.07 46.72
N ASN A 902 -24.52 3.02 47.44
CA ASN A 902 -25.80 2.92 48.15
C ASN A 902 -25.78 3.79 49.40
#